data_ede5bab3db32db099120b55c41d10790
#
_entry.id   ede5bab3db32db099120b55c41d10790
#
_cell.length_a   1.000
_cell.length_b   1.000
_cell.length_c   1.000
_cell.angle_alpha   90.00
_cell.angle_beta   90.00
_cell.angle_gamma   90.00
#
_symmetry.space_group_name_H-M   'P 1'
#
loop_
_entity.id
_entity.type
_entity.pdbx_description
1 polymer ?
#
loop_
_entity_poly.entity_id
_entity_poly.type
_entity_poly.pdbx_seq_one_letter_code
_entity_poly.pdbx_strand_id
1 'polypeptide(L)'
;MLIATLLSASPFSSHVYAGTDHGLFNSVATELNNDVSQQKTKKISGTVVDETGLPVIGANVVQKGTTNGIITDIDGRFSLDIPEDAVLEISYIGYLTQSIPVGNKSSFQITLREDTQKLDEVVVVGFGTQKKVNLTGAVSAVSGEQLSGLPATNIANMLQGKLPGVSITAETGQPGREGTSIRIRGVGTMNNSDPMILVDGLESSMNDVNPNDIENISVLKDAAAASIYGTRAANGVILITTKRGKVGKPILTYNGYVGWQKAVRKPHHLSSAQYAELYNEGRINEGAAPAYTAEDIEKYRNGSDPDNYPNTKWMDLLLQGSGFTHNHNISLNGGTEDTRYAVSLAYYNQDGLIKNASHERYNVRVNLDSKVTKWLTFGINSSLSRREIIAPTNPFSNDIGQFFRQANRIPNTFVNQYSDGTYGRHIDGNPIAWIEAGGKSTSVYSHAVGSAFAEVKIIDGLTLKGIAGIDYNFDDGKTHIKEITYGDGSVQGPNSVEDYLDRWMTVTLQGILNYQKQIGKHSFKGMLGVSRESYRKNLTKAYRKNFPSNELTELDGGSTNGWSNSGSALDANIGSYFGRINYDYAGKYLLEFNLRSDGSSKFAKGHRWGTFPSFSAGWRISEESFMKNIDWLDNLKIRGSWGKLGNHRTDDYQYIAMIALGQNYNFNNVVADGAVQTKANNSNITWETTKELDLGFDAGFKNNLVNVSFDYYDRYTDNILAVVPVSLLFGLDAPVSNAGAMRNRGIEVSLGHVHKIGNVEYDVNGYMAYNKNKVEKYPNPDKGDKIKMEGYAWDSFYGYECTGIFMSDEEAKNSPVHSAYVKAGDLKFKDQNNDGKIDAEDRVVLGNTIPNITYGFNLNMKYRDFDFLASFQGVADVYRTVDTEMMWGFVNGQNATERHLDRTIVENGRVTQLGHFPRILINQSHNRVMSSFLAMNASYLRLKNLQIGYNLPQSLLKSIHLNRARLYVSGQNLFTFTKFPNDFDPEVKSGSGGYSYPQVAIYSIGLDITF
;
A
#
# COMPACT_ATOMS: atom_id res chain seq x y z
N MET A 1 -6.53 -32.03 -2.96
CA MET A 1 -6.92 -33.40 -2.68
C MET A 1 -6.21 -33.94 -1.43
N LEU A 2 -5.90 -33.13 -0.42
CA LEU A 2 -5.20 -33.51 0.82
C LEU A 2 -5.92 -33.03 2.10
N ILE A 3 -7.12 -32.50 2.01
CA ILE A 3 -7.95 -32.01 3.14
C ILE A 3 -9.21 -32.89 3.37
N ALA A 4 -9.46 -33.88 2.53
CA ALA A 4 -10.67 -34.72 2.62
C ALA A 4 -10.49 -36.05 3.39
N THR A 5 -9.31 -36.32 3.96
CA THR A 5 -9.02 -37.64 4.58
C THR A 5 -8.82 -37.59 6.11
N LEU A 6 -9.24 -36.55 6.80
CA LEU A 6 -9.07 -36.41 8.28
C LEU A 6 -10.40 -36.31 9.06
N LEU A 7 -11.51 -36.76 8.50
CA LEU A 7 -12.83 -36.74 9.15
C LEU A 7 -13.49 -38.10 9.23
N SER A 8 -12.71 -39.16 9.54
CA SER A 8 -13.31 -40.46 9.90
C SER A 8 -12.50 -41.12 11.01
N ALA A 9 -12.77 -40.77 12.24
CA ALA A 9 -12.47 -41.59 13.41
C ALA A 9 -13.60 -41.49 14.44
N SER A 10 -14.30 -42.60 14.62
CA SER A 10 -15.47 -42.79 15.47
C SER A 10 -15.12 -42.79 16.98
N PRO A 11 -16.12 -42.72 17.88
CA PRO A 11 -15.91 -42.39 19.27
C PRO A 11 -15.60 -43.62 20.15
N PHE A 12 -14.68 -43.46 21.06
CA PHE A 12 -14.55 -44.37 22.20
C PHE A 12 -15.28 -43.79 23.41
N SER A 13 -16.32 -44.49 23.82
CA SER A 13 -16.99 -44.35 25.12
C SER A 13 -16.16 -45.02 26.19
N SER A 14 -15.83 -44.32 27.26
CA SER A 14 -15.39 -44.95 28.51
C SER A 14 -16.24 -44.44 29.67
N HIS A 15 -16.87 -45.43 30.33
CA HIS A 15 -17.63 -45.26 31.57
C HIS A 15 -16.71 -44.90 32.73
N VAL A 16 -17.09 -43.92 33.51
CA VAL A 16 -16.47 -43.66 34.82
C VAL A 16 -17.42 -44.07 35.93
N TYR A 17 -16.90 -44.94 36.78
CA TYR A 17 -17.51 -45.38 38.01
C TYR A 17 -17.39 -44.27 39.08
N ALA A 18 -18.49 -44.01 39.77
CA ALA A 18 -18.49 -43.22 40.99
C ALA A 18 -18.09 -44.06 42.19
N GLY A 19 -17.14 -43.57 42.94
CA GLY A 19 -16.78 -44.10 44.25
C GLY A 19 -16.96 -43.01 45.31
N THR A 20 -17.90 -43.22 46.19
CA THR A 20 -18.11 -42.45 47.44
C THR A 20 -17.13 -42.93 48.48
N ASP A 21 -16.45 -42.06 49.22
CA ASP A 21 -15.97 -42.34 50.57
C ASP A 21 -16.02 -41.07 51.42
N HIS A 22 -16.62 -41.29 52.60
CA HIS A 22 -16.79 -40.33 53.71
C HIS A 22 -15.55 -40.35 54.61
N GLY A 23 -15.00 -39.20 54.92
CA GLY A 23 -13.95 -39.09 56.00
C GLY A 23 -14.19 -37.80 56.81
N LEU A 24 -14.72 -38.02 58.01
CA LEU A 24 -14.86 -37.05 59.09
C LEU A 24 -13.49 -36.49 59.59
N PHE A 25 -13.40 -35.20 59.76
CA PHE A 25 -12.56 -34.58 60.79
C PHE A 25 -13.22 -33.36 61.38
N ASN A 26 -13.59 -33.50 62.68
CA ASN A 26 -13.93 -32.40 63.55
C ASN A 26 -12.64 -31.64 63.96
N SER A 27 -12.72 -30.30 64.00
CA SER A 27 -11.86 -29.57 64.94
C SER A 27 -12.48 -28.24 65.33
N VAL A 28 -12.82 -28.16 66.55
CA VAL A 28 -12.73 -27.06 67.55
C VAL A 28 -12.86 -25.61 67.00
N ALA A 29 -14.04 -25.05 67.26
CA ALA A 29 -14.31 -23.61 67.26
C ALA A 29 -13.67 -22.92 68.48
N THR A 30 -12.87 -21.92 68.27
CA THR A 30 -12.54 -20.89 69.27
C THR A 30 -13.33 -19.64 68.94
N GLU A 31 -14.29 -19.34 69.79
CA GLU A 31 -15.10 -18.09 69.74
C GLU A 31 -14.18 -16.89 70.03
N LEU A 32 -14.11 -15.96 69.04
CA LEU A 32 -13.76 -14.57 69.32
C LEU A 32 -14.96 -13.71 68.85
N ASN A 33 -15.76 -13.30 69.82
CA ASN A 33 -16.79 -12.28 69.64
C ASN A 33 -16.16 -10.94 69.19
N ASN A 34 -16.38 -10.57 67.99
CA ASN A 34 -16.33 -9.15 67.58
C ASN A 34 -17.70 -8.77 67.02
N ASP A 35 -18.36 -7.89 67.73
CA ASP A 35 -19.57 -7.18 67.29
C ASP A 35 -19.28 -6.42 66.00
N VAL A 36 -19.56 -7.02 64.87
CA VAL A 36 -19.69 -6.32 63.60
C VAL A 36 -21.18 -6.12 63.36
N SER A 37 -21.62 -4.90 63.44
CA SER A 37 -22.97 -4.51 63.01
C SER A 37 -23.22 -5.04 61.60
N GLN A 38 -24.16 -5.99 61.46
CA GLN A 38 -24.57 -6.48 60.12
C GLN A 38 -25.25 -5.31 59.37
N GLN A 39 -24.48 -4.64 58.49
CA GLN A 39 -25.11 -3.80 57.46
C GLN A 39 -26.03 -4.70 56.63
N LYS A 40 -27.28 -4.32 56.48
CA LYS A 40 -28.23 -5.02 55.59
C LYS A 40 -27.70 -5.00 54.17
N THR A 41 -27.18 -6.13 53.68
CA THR A 41 -26.81 -6.30 52.31
C THR A 41 -28.02 -6.63 51.46
N LYS A 42 -28.05 -6.10 50.24
CA LYS A 42 -29.09 -6.32 49.23
C LYS A 42 -28.46 -7.04 48.04
N LYS A 43 -29.14 -8.06 47.56
CA LYS A 43 -28.70 -8.76 46.32
C LYS A 43 -29.06 -7.90 45.10
N ILE A 44 -28.06 -7.51 44.37
CA ILE A 44 -28.19 -6.81 43.10
C ILE A 44 -27.77 -7.73 41.95
N SER A 45 -28.32 -7.47 40.75
CA SER A 45 -27.93 -8.17 39.52
C SER A 45 -27.86 -7.16 38.36
N GLY A 46 -27.14 -7.49 37.33
CA GLY A 46 -27.07 -6.62 36.16
C GLY A 46 -26.38 -7.30 34.98
N THR A 47 -26.35 -6.56 33.88
CA THR A 47 -25.63 -6.96 32.67
C THR A 47 -24.72 -5.83 32.27
N VAL A 48 -23.46 -6.18 31.95
CA VAL A 48 -22.45 -5.27 31.44
C VAL A 48 -22.28 -5.54 29.95
N VAL A 49 -22.49 -4.53 29.14
CA VAL A 49 -22.35 -4.57 27.69
C VAL A 49 -21.38 -3.48 27.22
N ASP A 50 -20.84 -3.61 26.04
CA ASP A 50 -20.09 -2.54 25.38
C ASP A 50 -21.02 -1.55 24.65
N GLU A 51 -20.46 -0.53 23.99
CA GLU A 51 -21.25 0.46 23.23
C GLU A 51 -21.95 -0.15 22.02
N THR A 52 -21.53 -1.35 21.57
CA THR A 52 -22.17 -2.08 20.47
C THR A 52 -23.33 -2.96 20.97
N GLY A 53 -23.52 -3.06 22.29
CA GLY A 53 -24.52 -3.90 22.91
C GLY A 53 -24.10 -5.35 23.14
N LEU A 54 -22.81 -5.68 22.84
CA LEU A 54 -22.26 -7.01 23.11
C LEU A 54 -21.92 -7.17 24.60
N PRO A 55 -22.09 -8.40 25.17
CA PRO A 55 -21.79 -8.64 26.58
C PRO A 55 -20.26 -8.54 26.81
N VAL A 56 -19.88 -7.77 27.83
CA VAL A 56 -18.49 -7.69 28.29
C VAL A 56 -18.25 -8.81 29.30
N ILE A 57 -17.56 -9.85 28.84
CA ILE A 57 -17.29 -11.07 29.64
C ILE A 57 -16.04 -10.86 30.49
N GLY A 58 -16.09 -11.23 31.75
CA GLY A 58 -14.94 -11.07 32.66
C GLY A 58 -14.72 -9.62 33.14
N ALA A 59 -15.72 -8.71 32.96
CA ALA A 59 -15.66 -7.39 33.55
C ALA A 59 -15.66 -7.51 35.07
N ASN A 60 -14.77 -6.80 35.74
CA ASN A 60 -14.68 -6.80 37.19
C ASN A 60 -15.72 -5.84 37.77
N VAL A 61 -16.63 -6.34 38.58
CA VAL A 61 -17.69 -5.60 39.27
C VAL A 61 -17.44 -5.68 40.76
N VAL A 62 -16.98 -4.59 41.38
CA VAL A 62 -16.50 -4.57 42.75
C VAL A 62 -17.21 -3.48 43.56
N GLN A 63 -17.47 -3.72 44.83
CA GLN A 63 -17.82 -2.67 45.75
C GLN A 63 -16.61 -1.76 45.99
N LYS A 64 -16.70 -0.51 45.61
CA LYS A 64 -15.58 0.46 45.64
C LYS A 64 -14.95 0.52 47.05
N GLY A 65 -13.64 0.35 47.11
CA GLY A 65 -12.87 0.38 48.36
C GLY A 65 -12.86 -0.92 49.17
N THR A 66 -13.41 -2.02 48.63
CA THR A 66 -13.43 -3.33 49.28
C THR A 66 -12.95 -4.45 48.32
N THR A 67 -12.81 -5.67 48.86
CA THR A 67 -12.53 -6.88 48.04
C THR A 67 -13.83 -7.63 47.65
N ASN A 68 -15.03 -7.09 48.03
CA ASN A 68 -16.30 -7.70 47.66
C ASN A 68 -16.59 -7.41 46.18
N GLY A 69 -16.47 -8.43 45.33
CA GLY A 69 -16.66 -8.27 43.89
C GLY A 69 -16.82 -9.62 43.17
N ILE A 70 -17.27 -9.53 41.94
CA ILE A 70 -17.48 -10.67 41.03
C ILE A 70 -17.09 -10.24 39.62
N ILE A 71 -16.73 -11.20 38.77
CA ILE A 71 -16.55 -10.99 37.34
C ILE A 71 -17.83 -11.36 36.57
N THR A 72 -18.12 -10.67 35.46
CA THR A 72 -19.27 -10.97 34.63
C THR A 72 -19.13 -12.32 33.92
N ASP A 73 -20.25 -13.04 33.77
CA ASP A 73 -20.35 -14.30 33.06
C ASP A 73 -20.30 -14.12 31.51
N ILE A 74 -20.49 -15.21 30.76
CA ILE A 74 -20.46 -15.23 29.29
C ILE A 74 -21.60 -14.44 28.63
N ASP A 75 -22.65 -14.08 29.39
CA ASP A 75 -23.73 -13.19 28.96
C ASP A 75 -23.54 -11.75 29.47
N GLY A 76 -22.35 -11.45 30.04
CA GLY A 76 -22.07 -10.17 30.67
C GLY A 76 -22.82 -9.95 31.98
N ARG A 77 -23.45 -10.97 32.58
CA ARG A 77 -24.26 -10.87 33.78
C ARG A 77 -23.42 -10.97 35.03
N PHE A 78 -23.87 -10.26 36.09
CA PHE A 78 -23.30 -10.35 37.43
C PHE A 78 -24.42 -10.38 38.48
N SER A 79 -24.11 -10.92 39.66
CA SER A 79 -24.94 -10.85 40.82
C SER A 79 -24.05 -10.74 42.06
N LEU A 80 -24.28 -9.70 42.88
CA LEU A 80 -23.44 -9.37 44.03
C LEU A 80 -24.30 -8.91 45.19
N ASP A 81 -23.97 -9.33 46.41
CA ASP A 81 -24.59 -8.86 47.65
C ASP A 81 -23.84 -7.63 48.17
N ILE A 82 -24.50 -6.46 48.27
CA ILE A 82 -23.86 -5.18 48.54
C ILE A 82 -24.79 -4.27 49.35
N PRO A 83 -24.24 -3.41 50.24
CA PRO A 83 -25.05 -2.39 50.97
C PRO A 83 -25.71 -1.38 50.05
N GLU A 84 -26.83 -0.79 50.42
CA GLU A 84 -27.56 0.20 49.61
C GLU A 84 -26.81 1.52 49.42
N ASP A 85 -25.96 1.89 50.36
CA ASP A 85 -25.12 3.09 50.30
C ASP A 85 -23.79 2.91 49.53
N ALA A 86 -23.55 1.69 49.06
CA ALA A 86 -22.32 1.36 48.33
C ALA A 86 -22.27 1.89 46.89
N VAL A 87 -21.07 2.01 46.35
CA VAL A 87 -20.80 2.36 44.96
C VAL A 87 -20.21 1.14 44.26
N LEU A 88 -20.83 0.73 43.15
CA LEU A 88 -20.26 -0.27 42.25
C LEU A 88 -19.14 0.38 41.42
N GLU A 89 -18.02 -0.24 41.35
CA GLU A 89 -16.93 0.07 40.41
C GLU A 89 -16.80 -1.05 39.40
N ILE A 90 -17.03 -0.72 38.12
CA ILE A 90 -17.01 -1.66 37.00
C ILE A 90 -15.83 -1.31 36.15
N SER A 91 -14.90 -2.27 35.97
CA SER A 91 -13.70 -2.11 35.18
C SER A 91 -13.45 -3.30 34.28
N TYR A 92 -12.94 -3.04 33.09
CA TYR A 92 -12.48 -4.05 32.13
C TYR A 92 -11.36 -3.48 31.28
N ILE A 93 -10.44 -4.36 30.84
CA ILE A 93 -9.29 -3.93 30.02
C ILE A 93 -9.79 -3.34 28.71
N GLY A 94 -9.36 -2.13 28.38
CA GLY A 94 -9.79 -1.41 27.18
C GLY A 94 -11.07 -0.59 27.34
N TYR A 95 -11.65 -0.52 28.55
CA TYR A 95 -12.85 0.28 28.83
C TYR A 95 -12.64 1.25 29.97
N LEU A 96 -13.35 2.39 29.92
CA LEU A 96 -13.38 3.38 31.01
C LEU A 96 -14.05 2.78 32.26
N THR A 97 -13.34 2.82 33.37
CA THR A 97 -13.90 2.39 34.67
C THR A 97 -15.11 3.27 35.04
N GLN A 98 -16.25 2.65 35.37
CA GLN A 98 -17.45 3.35 35.78
C GLN A 98 -17.71 3.13 37.26
N SER A 99 -18.09 4.19 37.98
CA SER A 99 -18.57 4.14 39.37
C SER A 99 -20.05 4.50 39.40
N ILE A 100 -20.89 3.57 39.89
CA ILE A 100 -22.33 3.70 39.89
C ILE A 100 -22.85 3.52 41.34
N PRO A 101 -23.54 4.50 41.93
CA PRO A 101 -24.16 4.34 43.26
C PRO A 101 -25.30 3.33 43.15
N VAL A 102 -25.37 2.41 44.13
CA VAL A 102 -26.36 1.34 44.17
C VAL A 102 -27.78 1.91 44.51
N GLY A 103 -27.91 2.65 45.58
CA GLY A 103 -29.20 3.18 46.04
C GLY A 103 -30.29 2.11 46.10
N ASN A 104 -31.52 2.48 45.75
CA ASN A 104 -32.67 1.57 45.79
C ASN A 104 -32.76 0.60 44.62
N LYS A 105 -31.82 0.65 43.65
CA LYS A 105 -31.87 -0.20 42.45
C LYS A 105 -31.38 -1.62 42.77
N SER A 106 -32.07 -2.65 42.27
CA SER A 106 -31.68 -4.07 42.36
C SER A 106 -31.25 -4.66 41.02
N SER A 107 -31.52 -3.95 39.93
CA SER A 107 -31.12 -4.38 38.58
C SER A 107 -30.38 -3.25 37.83
N PHE A 108 -29.28 -3.60 37.16
CA PHE A 108 -28.42 -2.67 36.46
C PHE A 108 -28.20 -3.12 35.01
N GLN A 109 -28.33 -2.21 34.07
CA GLN A 109 -27.81 -2.38 32.71
C GLN A 109 -26.68 -1.36 32.53
N ILE A 110 -25.47 -1.85 32.38
CA ILE A 110 -24.27 -1.04 32.40
C ILE A 110 -23.64 -1.14 31.03
N THR A 111 -23.48 -0.01 30.34
CA THR A 111 -22.77 0.06 29.10
C THR A 111 -21.38 0.62 29.39
N LEU A 112 -20.34 -0.23 29.26
CA LEU A 112 -18.96 0.21 29.32
C LEU A 112 -18.59 0.90 28.03
N ARG A 113 -17.92 2.03 28.16
CA ARG A 113 -17.39 2.77 27.03
C ARG A 113 -15.93 2.37 26.82
N GLU A 114 -15.57 2.18 25.57
CA GLU A 114 -14.16 1.97 25.25
C GLU A 114 -13.31 3.12 25.78
N ASP A 115 -12.19 2.79 26.39
CA ASP A 115 -11.18 3.76 26.79
C ASP A 115 -10.43 4.21 25.54
N THR A 116 -10.93 5.27 24.89
CA THR A 116 -10.27 5.90 23.75
C THR A 116 -8.97 6.59 24.14
N GLN A 117 -8.60 6.59 25.43
CA GLN A 117 -7.31 7.07 25.88
C GLN A 117 -6.24 6.03 25.50
N LYS A 118 -5.56 6.28 24.40
CA LYS A 118 -4.54 5.44 23.73
C LYS A 118 -3.33 4.99 24.59
N LEU A 119 -3.36 5.12 25.91
CA LEU A 119 -2.24 4.76 26.80
C LEU A 119 -2.02 3.25 26.94
N ASP A 120 -3.07 2.45 26.77
CA ASP A 120 -2.99 0.98 26.83
C ASP A 120 -3.00 0.30 25.46
N GLU A 121 -2.90 1.08 24.37
CA GLU A 121 -2.79 0.53 23.02
C GLU A 121 -1.61 -0.45 22.94
N VAL A 122 -1.92 -1.70 22.61
CA VAL A 122 -0.93 -2.76 22.44
C VAL A 122 -0.55 -2.86 20.96
N VAL A 123 0.74 -2.75 20.69
CA VAL A 123 1.29 -2.81 19.33
C VAL A 123 2.06 -4.13 19.18
N VAL A 124 1.87 -4.79 18.03
CA VAL A 124 2.67 -5.97 17.68
C VAL A 124 4.04 -5.52 17.23
N VAL A 125 5.09 -5.97 17.91
CA VAL A 125 6.48 -5.65 17.58
C VAL A 125 7.34 -6.89 17.80
N GLY A 126 8.01 -7.35 16.76
CA GLY A 126 9.09 -8.34 16.85
C GLY A 126 8.74 -9.63 17.61
N PHE A 127 7.85 -10.45 17.06
CA PHE A 127 7.41 -11.73 17.64
C PHE A 127 6.71 -11.64 19.02
N GLY A 128 6.24 -10.43 19.41
CA GLY A 128 5.51 -10.22 20.65
C GLY A 128 4.66 -8.97 20.60
N THR A 129 3.95 -8.71 21.69
CA THR A 129 3.14 -7.50 21.87
C THR A 129 3.75 -6.62 22.97
N GLN A 130 3.72 -5.30 22.75
CA GLN A 130 4.18 -4.31 23.74
C GLN A 130 3.15 -3.19 23.88
N LYS A 131 2.99 -2.64 25.09
CA LYS A 131 2.21 -1.42 25.29
C LYS A 131 2.91 -0.26 24.54
N LYS A 132 2.18 0.55 23.81
CA LYS A 132 2.69 1.69 23.04
C LYS A 132 3.52 2.66 23.89
N VAL A 133 3.14 2.87 25.14
CA VAL A 133 3.88 3.71 26.09
C VAL A 133 5.28 3.18 26.40
N ASN A 134 5.51 1.87 26.28
CA ASN A 134 6.80 1.20 26.56
C ASN A 134 7.65 1.01 25.31
N LEU A 135 7.17 1.39 24.13
CA LEU A 135 7.97 1.33 22.91
C LEU A 135 9.08 2.39 22.93
N THR A 136 10.28 1.97 22.59
CA THR A 136 11.47 2.83 22.48
C THR A 136 11.84 3.15 21.04
N GLY A 137 11.31 2.40 20.08
CA GLY A 137 11.45 2.63 18.64
C GLY A 137 10.32 3.45 18.03
N ALA A 138 10.53 3.99 16.81
CA ALA A 138 9.55 4.75 16.04
C ALA A 138 8.56 3.81 15.34
N VAL A 139 7.36 3.69 15.91
CA VAL A 139 6.27 2.82 15.40
C VAL A 139 5.01 3.63 15.21
N SER A 140 4.37 3.47 14.05
CA SER A 140 3.02 4.00 13.79
C SER A 140 2.06 2.84 13.61
N ALA A 141 0.83 2.97 14.11
CA ALA A 141 -0.17 1.93 14.01
C ALA A 141 -1.53 2.50 13.54
N VAL A 142 -2.31 1.66 12.84
CA VAL A 142 -3.69 1.91 12.43
C VAL A 142 -4.52 0.68 12.78
N SER A 143 -5.63 0.87 13.51
CA SER A 143 -6.52 -0.23 13.86
C SER A 143 -7.36 -0.68 12.65
N GLY A 144 -7.79 -1.95 12.65
CA GLY A 144 -8.69 -2.48 11.62
C GLY A 144 -10.03 -1.75 11.57
N GLU A 145 -10.51 -1.19 12.69
CA GLU A 145 -11.73 -0.39 12.74
C GLU A 145 -11.64 0.90 11.94
N GLN A 146 -10.48 1.57 11.95
CA GLN A 146 -10.22 2.77 11.14
C GLN A 146 -10.14 2.48 9.64
N LEU A 147 -10.06 1.20 9.24
CA LEU A 147 -10.04 0.73 7.86
C LEU A 147 -11.38 0.12 7.44
N SER A 148 -12.20 -0.31 8.39
CA SER A 148 -13.49 -0.95 8.14
C SER A 148 -14.46 -0.03 7.39
N GLY A 149 -15.21 -0.57 6.43
CA GLY A 149 -16.23 0.16 5.68
C GLY A 149 -15.66 1.11 4.61
N LEU A 150 -14.36 1.21 4.43
CA LEU A 150 -13.77 1.98 3.33
C LEU A 150 -13.82 1.17 2.03
N PRO A 151 -14.40 1.71 0.94
CA PRO A 151 -14.53 1.01 -0.35
C PRO A 151 -13.20 1.06 -1.10
N ALA A 152 -12.20 0.33 -0.63
CA ALA A 152 -10.90 0.32 -1.28
C ALA A 152 -10.56 -1.02 -1.91
N THR A 153 -9.93 -0.97 -3.07
CA THR A 153 -9.49 -2.11 -3.86
C THR A 153 -8.37 -2.90 -3.19
N ASN A 154 -7.46 -2.19 -2.49
CA ASN A 154 -6.36 -2.79 -1.74
C ASN A 154 -6.07 -2.04 -0.42
N ILE A 155 -5.37 -2.72 0.50
CA ILE A 155 -5.04 -2.20 1.83
C ILE A 155 -4.13 -0.97 1.74
N ALA A 156 -3.18 -0.95 0.79
CA ALA A 156 -2.25 0.17 0.66
C ALA A 156 -2.99 1.50 0.40
N ASN A 157 -4.03 1.47 -0.45
CA ASN A 157 -4.86 2.65 -0.71
C ASN A 157 -5.64 3.11 0.55
N MET A 158 -6.03 2.19 1.43
CA MET A 158 -6.71 2.53 2.69
C MET A 158 -5.78 3.20 3.71
N LEU A 159 -4.47 2.94 3.63
CA LEU A 159 -3.45 3.52 4.50
C LEU A 159 -3.01 4.93 4.08
N GLN A 160 -3.38 5.36 2.87
CA GLN A 160 -3.05 6.70 2.38
C GLN A 160 -3.60 7.79 3.33
N GLY A 161 -2.74 8.73 3.73
CA GLY A 161 -3.13 9.83 4.61
C GLY A 161 -3.30 9.46 6.10
N LYS A 162 -2.90 8.24 6.54
CA LYS A 162 -3.10 7.79 7.92
C LYS A 162 -1.81 7.64 8.74
N LEU A 163 -0.64 7.53 8.09
CA LEU A 163 0.61 7.15 8.73
C LEU A 163 1.72 8.20 8.48
N PRO A 164 2.26 8.85 9.53
CA PRO A 164 3.37 9.78 9.40
C PRO A 164 4.63 9.06 8.89
N GLY A 165 5.40 9.71 8.00
CA GLY A 165 6.64 9.17 7.43
C GLY A 165 6.45 8.04 6.41
N VAL A 166 5.20 7.71 6.05
CA VAL A 166 4.87 6.71 5.02
C VAL A 166 4.25 7.43 3.82
N SER A 167 4.93 7.40 2.70
CA SER A 167 4.41 7.89 1.42
C SER A 167 3.82 6.74 0.64
N ILE A 168 2.54 6.84 0.28
CA ILE A 168 1.82 5.85 -0.51
C ILE A 168 1.20 6.58 -1.70
N THR A 169 1.56 6.16 -2.91
CA THR A 169 1.01 6.70 -4.15
C THR A 169 0.42 5.57 -4.97
N ALA A 170 -0.78 5.79 -5.51
CA ALA A 170 -1.40 4.88 -6.47
C ALA A 170 -1.16 5.44 -7.88
N GLU A 171 -0.50 4.68 -8.74
CA GLU A 171 -0.12 5.16 -10.06
C GLU A 171 -1.25 5.03 -11.10
N THR A 172 -2.22 4.15 -10.86
CA THR A 172 -3.31 3.81 -11.78
C THR A 172 -4.56 3.38 -11.01
N GLY A 173 -5.73 3.54 -11.61
CA GLY A 173 -7.02 3.01 -11.11
C GLY A 173 -7.43 1.69 -11.76
N GLN A 174 -6.53 0.99 -12.47
CA GLN A 174 -6.83 -0.27 -13.15
C GLN A 174 -7.28 -1.35 -12.15
N PRO A 175 -8.44 -2.01 -12.40
CA PRO A 175 -8.92 -3.08 -11.55
C PRO A 175 -7.86 -4.15 -11.24
N GLY A 176 -7.59 -4.37 -9.95
CA GLY A 176 -6.64 -5.36 -9.43
C GLY A 176 -5.16 -5.09 -9.73
N ARG A 177 -4.82 -3.97 -10.39
CA ARG A 177 -3.44 -3.58 -10.75
C ARG A 177 -3.20 -2.07 -10.50
N GLU A 178 -3.54 -1.58 -9.32
CA GLU A 178 -3.50 -0.15 -8.99
C GLU A 178 -2.08 0.44 -8.93
N GLY A 179 -1.02 -0.37 -9.03
CA GLY A 179 0.37 0.10 -9.08
C GLY A 179 0.79 0.90 -7.86
N THR A 180 0.44 0.44 -6.66
CA THR A 180 0.70 1.19 -5.44
C THR A 180 2.16 1.11 -5.03
N SER A 181 2.80 2.26 -4.88
CA SER A 181 4.19 2.41 -4.40
C SER A 181 4.18 2.88 -2.94
N ILE A 182 4.88 2.15 -2.06
CA ILE A 182 5.00 2.47 -0.64
C ILE A 182 6.46 2.79 -0.32
N ARG A 183 6.69 3.94 0.35
CA ARG A 183 8.03 4.34 0.82
C ARG A 183 7.95 4.79 2.26
N ILE A 184 8.89 4.29 3.08
CA ILE A 184 9.03 4.67 4.48
C ILE A 184 10.31 5.50 4.63
N ARG A 185 10.16 6.78 5.04
CA ARG A 185 11.29 7.72 5.21
C ARG A 185 12.11 7.91 3.92
N GLY A 186 11.41 7.97 2.76
CA GLY A 186 12.01 8.20 1.45
C GLY A 186 12.61 6.96 0.79
N VAL A 187 13.46 7.18 -0.21
CA VAL A 187 14.17 6.12 -0.95
C VAL A 187 15.49 5.81 -0.26
N GLY A 188 15.64 4.58 0.22
CA GLY A 188 16.79 4.14 0.99
C GLY A 188 17.93 3.51 0.17
N THR A 189 17.66 3.06 -1.06
CA THR A 189 18.61 2.43 -1.96
C THR A 189 18.32 2.82 -3.41
N MET A 190 19.30 2.68 -4.27
CA MET A 190 19.19 2.87 -5.73
C MET A 190 18.49 1.69 -6.42
N ASN A 191 18.24 0.60 -5.67
CA ASN A 191 17.57 -0.61 -6.10
C ASN A 191 16.10 -0.64 -5.60
N ASN A 192 15.55 -1.81 -5.28
CA ASN A 192 14.21 -1.93 -4.72
C ASN A 192 14.18 -1.38 -3.28
N SER A 193 13.45 -0.28 -3.08
CA SER A 193 13.26 0.39 -1.79
C SER A 193 11.87 0.17 -1.18
N ASP A 194 11.13 -0.87 -1.61
CA ASP A 194 9.85 -1.24 -1.00
C ASP A 194 10.05 -1.76 0.44
N PRO A 195 9.12 -1.49 1.37
CA PRO A 195 9.17 -2.06 2.70
C PRO A 195 8.93 -3.58 2.68
N MET A 196 9.32 -4.25 3.75
CA MET A 196 8.93 -5.65 3.99
C MET A 196 7.50 -5.70 4.51
N ILE A 197 6.67 -6.57 3.95
CA ILE A 197 5.28 -6.76 4.37
C ILE A 197 5.16 -8.11 5.03
N LEU A 198 4.65 -8.15 6.27
CA LEU A 198 4.41 -9.36 7.03
C LEU A 198 2.93 -9.48 7.38
N VAL A 199 2.34 -10.63 7.10
CA VAL A 199 0.98 -11.00 7.51
C VAL A 199 1.07 -12.13 8.53
N ASP A 200 0.64 -11.86 9.75
CA ASP A 200 0.75 -12.78 10.90
C ASP A 200 2.15 -13.39 11.09
N GLY A 201 3.20 -12.60 10.74
CA GLY A 201 4.60 -12.97 10.92
C GLY A 201 5.27 -13.66 9.74
N LEU A 202 4.55 -13.94 8.64
CA LEU A 202 5.11 -14.44 7.38
C LEU A 202 5.17 -13.31 6.34
N GLU A 203 6.26 -13.23 5.56
CA GLU A 203 6.32 -12.32 4.42
C GLU A 203 5.32 -12.74 3.36
N SER A 204 4.45 -11.80 2.96
CA SER A 204 3.36 -12.08 2.05
C SER A 204 2.86 -10.79 1.36
N SER A 205 1.95 -10.94 0.41
CA SER A 205 1.35 -9.82 -0.32
C SER A 205 0.21 -9.16 0.45
N MET A 206 0.20 -7.83 0.48
CA MET A 206 -0.90 -7.03 1.02
C MET A 206 -2.17 -7.12 0.17
N ASN A 207 -2.04 -7.42 -1.14
CA ASN A 207 -3.16 -7.47 -2.09
C ASN A 207 -4.08 -8.68 -1.87
N ASP A 208 -3.58 -9.72 -1.19
CA ASP A 208 -4.30 -10.97 -0.96
C ASP A 208 -5.01 -11.02 0.39
N VAL A 209 -4.86 -9.96 1.21
CA VAL A 209 -5.52 -9.84 2.51
C VAL A 209 -6.85 -9.10 2.37
N ASN A 210 -7.92 -9.67 2.96
CA ASN A 210 -9.18 -8.96 3.07
C ASN A 210 -9.10 -7.88 4.17
N PRO A 211 -9.39 -6.61 3.87
CA PRO A 211 -9.35 -5.53 4.85
C PRO A 211 -10.19 -5.78 6.12
N ASN A 212 -11.33 -6.47 6.00
CA ASN A 212 -12.19 -6.78 7.13
C ASN A 212 -11.59 -7.79 8.12
N ASP A 213 -10.55 -8.53 7.71
CA ASP A 213 -9.84 -9.49 8.58
C ASP A 213 -8.73 -8.84 9.42
N ILE A 214 -8.45 -7.56 9.20
CA ILE A 214 -7.35 -6.86 9.87
C ILE A 214 -7.77 -6.44 11.27
N GLU A 215 -6.95 -6.78 12.27
CA GLU A 215 -7.02 -6.25 13.63
C GLU A 215 -6.20 -4.97 13.77
N ASN A 216 -4.96 -4.99 13.25
CA ASN A 216 -4.03 -3.86 13.36
C ASN A 216 -2.99 -3.90 12.24
N ILE A 217 -2.56 -2.73 11.77
CA ILE A 217 -1.39 -2.55 10.92
C ILE A 217 -0.38 -1.69 11.66
N SER A 218 0.82 -2.23 11.88
CA SER A 218 1.94 -1.52 12.52
C SER A 218 3.05 -1.28 11.51
N VAL A 219 3.58 -0.07 11.46
CA VAL A 219 4.70 0.30 10.60
C VAL A 219 5.91 0.61 11.46
N LEU A 220 6.96 -0.21 11.31
CA LEU A 220 8.23 -0.07 11.99
C LEU A 220 9.16 0.75 11.10
N LYS A 221 9.52 1.94 11.58
CA LYS A 221 10.18 2.96 10.74
C LYS A 221 11.68 3.06 11.02
N ASP A 222 12.12 2.72 12.24
CA ASP A 222 13.51 2.82 12.65
C ASP A 222 14.22 1.45 12.72
N ALA A 223 15.54 1.51 12.79
CA ALA A 223 16.37 0.32 12.81
C ALA A 223 16.20 -0.55 14.08
N ALA A 224 15.86 0.03 15.23
CA ALA A 224 15.68 -0.75 16.46
C ALA A 224 14.42 -1.60 16.39
N ALA A 225 13.28 -1.02 15.98
CA ALA A 225 12.04 -1.76 15.86
C ALA A 225 12.09 -2.80 14.72
N ALA A 226 12.76 -2.48 13.58
CA ALA A 226 12.80 -3.31 12.39
C ALA A 226 13.85 -4.42 12.41
N SER A 227 14.94 -4.31 13.20
CA SER A 227 16.12 -5.19 13.13
C SER A 227 15.82 -6.66 13.36
N ILE A 228 14.86 -6.99 14.20
CA ILE A 228 14.49 -8.37 14.51
C ILE A 228 13.90 -9.13 13.31
N TYR A 229 13.35 -8.41 12.32
CA TYR A 229 12.76 -9.01 11.11
C TYR A 229 13.77 -9.26 10.00
N GLY A 230 15.01 -8.77 10.15
CA GLY A 230 16.13 -9.15 9.31
C GLY A 230 16.38 -8.24 8.12
N THR A 231 17.05 -8.82 7.15
CA THR A 231 17.76 -8.15 6.05
C THR A 231 16.87 -7.48 5.00
N ARG A 232 15.58 -7.77 4.97
CA ARG A 232 14.62 -7.09 4.08
C ARG A 232 13.93 -5.91 4.75
N ALA A 233 14.20 -5.73 6.06
CA ALA A 233 13.63 -4.66 6.89
C ALA A 233 14.36 -3.30 6.75
N ALA A 234 15.43 -3.23 5.96
CA ALA A 234 16.22 -2.00 5.79
C ALA A 234 15.42 -0.81 5.24
N ASN A 235 14.33 -1.07 4.52
CA ASN A 235 13.40 -0.04 4.02
C ASN A 235 12.12 0.11 4.89
N GLY A 236 12.17 -0.38 6.15
CA GLY A 236 11.05 -0.43 7.06
C GLY A 236 10.20 -1.70 6.91
N VAL A 237 9.31 -1.92 7.87
CA VAL A 237 8.44 -3.12 7.93
C VAL A 237 7.00 -2.70 8.15
N ILE A 238 6.09 -3.33 7.41
CA ILE A 238 4.64 -3.22 7.61
C ILE A 238 4.15 -4.57 8.16
N LEU A 239 3.64 -4.55 9.39
CA LEU A 239 3.09 -5.71 10.06
C LEU A 239 1.58 -5.66 9.99
N ILE A 240 0.98 -6.62 9.34
CA ILE A 240 -0.47 -6.82 9.29
C ILE A 240 -0.81 -7.95 10.24
N THR A 241 -1.54 -7.63 11.30
CA THR A 241 -2.07 -8.60 12.25
C THR A 241 -3.53 -8.81 11.97
N THR A 242 -3.95 -10.07 11.83
CA THR A 242 -5.34 -10.40 11.53
C THR A 242 -6.13 -10.74 12.79
N LYS A 243 -7.45 -10.58 12.73
CA LYS A 243 -8.40 -10.85 13.81
C LYS A 243 -8.27 -12.28 14.30
N ARG A 244 -8.24 -12.43 15.62
CA ARG A 244 -8.20 -13.72 16.31
C ARG A 244 -9.49 -13.98 17.05
N GLY A 245 -9.71 -15.24 17.42
CA GLY A 245 -10.84 -15.65 18.22
C GLY A 245 -10.85 -14.95 19.59
N LYS A 246 -12.02 -14.53 20.05
CA LYS A 246 -12.27 -13.96 21.38
C LYS A 246 -13.02 -14.97 22.23
N VAL A 247 -12.79 -14.94 23.54
CA VAL A 247 -13.58 -15.74 24.48
C VAL A 247 -15.00 -15.21 24.50
N GLY A 248 -15.98 -16.08 24.28
CA GLY A 248 -17.40 -15.70 24.28
C GLY A 248 -18.24 -16.54 23.32
N LYS A 249 -19.52 -16.23 23.27
CA LYS A 249 -20.45 -16.81 22.29
C LYS A 249 -19.99 -16.48 20.87
N PRO A 250 -20.24 -17.37 19.92
CA PRO A 250 -19.97 -17.08 18.51
C PRO A 250 -20.71 -15.83 18.05
N ILE A 251 -19.99 -14.90 17.47
CA ILE A 251 -20.53 -13.66 16.90
C ILE A 251 -20.37 -13.76 15.40
N LEU A 252 -21.49 -13.71 14.69
CA LEU A 252 -21.55 -13.67 13.24
C LEU A 252 -21.67 -12.22 12.80
N THR A 253 -20.79 -11.77 11.88
CA THR A 253 -20.87 -10.44 11.30
C THR A 253 -20.93 -10.52 9.78
N TYR A 254 -21.68 -9.61 9.18
CA TYR A 254 -21.72 -9.34 7.76
C TYR A 254 -21.34 -7.88 7.51
N ASN A 255 -20.41 -7.68 6.57
CA ASN A 255 -20.05 -6.35 6.06
C ASN A 255 -20.15 -6.37 4.54
N GLY A 256 -20.88 -5.43 3.95
CA GLY A 256 -20.99 -5.36 2.50
C GLY A 256 -21.24 -3.95 2.01
N TYR A 257 -20.82 -3.70 0.78
CA TYR A 257 -21.15 -2.47 0.06
C TYR A 257 -21.33 -2.71 -1.43
N VAL A 258 -22.06 -1.80 -2.07
CA VAL A 258 -22.15 -1.63 -3.52
C VAL A 258 -21.74 -0.21 -3.88
N GLY A 259 -21.08 -0.03 -5.02
CA GLY A 259 -20.61 1.28 -5.44
C GLY A 259 -20.34 1.40 -6.93
N TRP A 260 -20.07 2.63 -7.35
CA TRP A 260 -19.76 2.99 -8.73
C TRP A 260 -18.50 3.84 -8.77
N GLN A 261 -17.73 3.63 -9.80
CA GLN A 261 -16.48 4.32 -10.08
C GLN A 261 -16.66 5.34 -11.17
N LYS A 262 -15.87 6.42 -11.07
CA LYS A 262 -15.78 7.46 -12.10
C LYS A 262 -14.34 7.92 -12.20
N ALA A 263 -13.84 8.21 -13.41
CA ALA A 263 -12.51 8.80 -13.57
C ALA A 263 -12.42 10.15 -12.82
N VAL A 264 -11.39 10.33 -12.00
CA VAL A 264 -11.15 11.60 -11.28
C VAL A 264 -10.81 12.71 -12.25
N ARG A 265 -9.97 12.39 -13.24
CA ARG A 265 -9.53 13.30 -14.29
C ARG A 265 -9.35 12.53 -15.60
N LYS A 266 -9.61 13.20 -16.72
CA LYS A 266 -9.36 12.68 -18.07
C LYS A 266 -8.95 13.82 -18.98
N PRO A 267 -8.10 13.57 -19.99
CA PRO A 267 -7.79 14.58 -21.02
C PRO A 267 -9.03 15.02 -21.82
N HIS A 268 -9.09 16.30 -22.10
CA HIS A 268 -10.09 16.91 -23.00
C HIS A 268 -9.39 17.27 -24.31
N HIS A 269 -9.77 16.60 -25.40
CA HIS A 269 -9.20 16.80 -26.72
C HIS A 269 -9.94 17.88 -27.50
N LEU A 270 -9.22 18.51 -28.44
CA LEU A 270 -9.81 19.44 -29.42
C LEU A 270 -10.89 18.74 -30.22
N SER A 271 -11.98 19.46 -30.57
CA SER A 271 -12.89 19.00 -31.63
C SER A 271 -12.13 18.92 -32.96
N SER A 272 -12.66 18.14 -33.91
CA SER A 272 -12.01 17.97 -35.23
C SER A 272 -11.83 19.31 -35.97
N ALA A 273 -12.79 20.23 -35.85
CA ALA A 273 -12.65 21.58 -36.44
C ALA A 273 -11.52 22.37 -35.77
N GLN A 274 -11.45 22.38 -34.41
CA GLN A 274 -10.37 23.04 -33.68
C GLN A 274 -9.00 22.39 -33.97
N TYR A 275 -8.97 21.06 -34.09
CA TYR A 275 -7.75 20.33 -34.47
C TYR A 275 -7.26 20.81 -35.85
N ALA A 276 -8.14 20.83 -36.85
CA ALA A 276 -7.80 21.25 -38.22
C ALA A 276 -7.30 22.72 -38.28
N GLU A 277 -7.93 23.62 -37.54
CA GLU A 277 -7.54 25.04 -37.42
C GLU A 277 -6.12 25.17 -36.82
N LEU A 278 -5.85 24.53 -35.64
CA LEU A 278 -4.57 24.62 -34.98
C LEU A 278 -3.46 23.87 -35.74
N TYR A 279 -3.79 22.76 -36.38
CA TYR A 279 -2.85 22.04 -37.25
C TYR A 279 -2.39 22.90 -38.41
N ASN A 280 -3.31 23.62 -39.07
CA ASN A 280 -3.00 24.58 -40.12
C ASN A 280 -2.12 25.73 -39.59
N GLU A 281 -2.41 26.27 -38.42
CA GLU A 281 -1.58 27.28 -37.74
C GLU A 281 -0.15 26.77 -37.52
N GLY A 282 0.01 25.52 -37.00
CA GLY A 282 1.31 24.93 -36.80
C GLY A 282 2.12 24.75 -38.09
N ARG A 283 1.46 24.37 -39.19
CA ARG A 283 2.09 24.28 -40.50
C ARG A 283 2.56 25.63 -41.01
N ILE A 284 1.68 26.66 -40.87
CA ILE A 284 2.05 28.05 -41.25
C ILE A 284 3.23 28.56 -40.44
N ASN A 285 3.28 28.28 -39.11
CA ASN A 285 4.38 28.65 -38.25
C ASN A 285 5.73 28.01 -38.68
N GLU A 286 5.69 26.85 -39.33
CA GLU A 286 6.85 26.18 -39.92
C GLU A 286 7.11 26.55 -41.40
N GLY A 287 6.31 27.45 -42.00
CA GLY A 287 6.45 27.89 -43.37
C GLY A 287 5.84 26.92 -44.41
N ALA A 288 4.96 25.99 -43.98
CA ALA A 288 4.28 25.02 -44.82
C ALA A 288 2.85 25.49 -45.16
N ALA A 289 2.27 25.01 -46.26
CA ALA A 289 0.90 25.29 -46.63
C ALA A 289 -0.09 24.63 -45.65
N PRO A 290 -1.30 25.21 -45.42
CA PRO A 290 -2.38 24.58 -44.68
C PRO A 290 -2.69 23.19 -45.21
N ALA A 291 -3.04 22.26 -44.36
CA ALA A 291 -3.44 20.88 -44.68
C ALA A 291 -4.96 20.74 -44.90
N TYR A 292 -5.74 21.55 -44.22
CA TYR A 292 -7.19 21.52 -44.24
C TYR A 292 -7.73 22.81 -44.91
N THR A 293 -8.69 22.68 -45.83
CA THR A 293 -9.37 23.82 -46.40
C THR A 293 -10.43 24.40 -45.46
N ALA A 294 -10.93 25.60 -45.74
CA ALA A 294 -12.04 26.18 -44.99
C ALA A 294 -13.32 25.33 -45.09
N GLU A 295 -13.53 24.65 -46.22
CA GLU A 295 -14.66 23.75 -46.45
C GLU A 295 -14.53 22.49 -45.59
N ASP A 296 -13.35 21.90 -45.52
CA ASP A 296 -13.08 20.74 -44.61
C ASP A 296 -13.38 21.09 -43.17
N ILE A 297 -12.88 22.25 -42.71
CA ILE A 297 -13.08 22.71 -41.32
C ILE A 297 -14.58 22.92 -41.05
N GLU A 298 -15.34 23.45 -42.00
CA GLU A 298 -16.77 23.65 -41.84
C GLU A 298 -17.55 22.32 -41.83
N LYS A 299 -17.15 21.33 -42.64
CA LYS A 299 -17.71 19.98 -42.59
C LYS A 299 -17.46 19.29 -41.25
N TYR A 300 -16.26 19.41 -40.69
CA TYR A 300 -15.97 18.95 -39.32
C TYR A 300 -16.82 19.66 -38.25
N ARG A 301 -17.09 20.96 -38.44
CA ARG A 301 -17.86 21.77 -37.49
C ARG A 301 -19.34 21.44 -37.49
N ASN A 302 -19.94 21.25 -38.67
CA ASN A 302 -21.36 20.99 -38.82
C ASN A 302 -21.76 19.51 -38.78
N GLY A 303 -20.76 18.56 -38.86
CA GLY A 303 -21.00 17.12 -38.80
C GLY A 303 -21.83 16.57 -39.98
N SER A 304 -21.81 17.21 -41.14
CA SER A 304 -22.65 16.84 -42.30
C SER A 304 -22.26 15.51 -42.95
N ASP A 305 -21.03 15.07 -42.77
CA ASP A 305 -20.48 13.82 -43.33
C ASP A 305 -19.63 13.11 -42.27
N PRO A 306 -20.25 12.33 -41.39
CA PRO A 306 -19.55 11.73 -40.25
C PRO A 306 -18.55 10.61 -40.62
N ASP A 307 -18.68 10.00 -41.79
CA ASP A 307 -17.75 8.99 -42.26
C ASP A 307 -16.45 9.60 -42.81
N ASN A 308 -16.49 10.74 -43.46
CA ASN A 308 -15.35 11.43 -44.04
C ASN A 308 -14.82 12.59 -43.17
N TYR A 309 -15.71 13.24 -42.40
CA TYR A 309 -15.40 14.38 -41.53
C TYR A 309 -15.91 14.13 -40.09
N PRO A 310 -15.42 13.07 -39.43
CA PRO A 310 -15.90 12.69 -38.10
C PRO A 310 -15.40 13.65 -37.00
N ASN A 311 -16.07 13.60 -35.84
CA ASN A 311 -15.63 14.23 -34.61
C ASN A 311 -15.67 13.19 -33.50
N THR A 312 -14.71 12.24 -33.53
CA THR A 312 -14.67 11.07 -32.66
C THR A 312 -14.13 11.42 -31.30
N LYS A 313 -14.96 11.31 -30.26
CA LYS A 313 -14.57 11.55 -28.87
C LYS A 313 -13.98 10.28 -28.26
N TRP A 314 -12.73 9.96 -28.61
CA TRP A 314 -12.07 8.70 -28.25
C TRP A 314 -12.12 8.35 -26.78
N MET A 315 -11.85 9.31 -25.88
CA MET A 315 -11.88 9.07 -24.44
C MET A 315 -13.29 8.77 -23.91
N ASP A 316 -14.33 9.38 -24.47
CA ASP A 316 -15.72 9.11 -24.09
C ASP A 316 -16.17 7.72 -24.57
N LEU A 317 -15.71 7.28 -25.74
CA LEU A 317 -15.94 5.93 -26.25
C LEU A 317 -15.17 4.88 -25.45
N LEU A 318 -13.95 5.19 -25.02
CA LEU A 318 -13.13 4.29 -24.24
C LEU A 318 -13.70 4.06 -22.83
N LEU A 319 -14.18 5.11 -22.17
CA LEU A 319 -14.66 5.08 -20.77
C LEU A 319 -16.15 4.71 -20.67
N GLN A 320 -16.56 3.59 -21.29
CA GLN A 320 -17.95 3.08 -21.32
C GLN A 320 -18.16 1.82 -20.45
N GLY A 321 -17.20 1.42 -19.64
CA GLY A 321 -17.36 0.35 -18.66
C GLY A 321 -18.33 0.75 -17.54
N SER A 322 -18.95 -0.24 -16.89
CA SER A 322 -19.94 0.00 -15.83
C SER A 322 -19.36 0.69 -14.61
N GLY A 323 -18.06 0.43 -14.31
CA GLY A 323 -17.41 0.90 -13.09
C GLY A 323 -18.07 0.38 -11.81
N PHE A 324 -18.94 -0.64 -11.91
CA PHE A 324 -19.64 -1.20 -10.76
C PHE A 324 -18.68 -1.97 -9.86
N THR A 325 -18.84 -1.84 -8.56
CA THR A 325 -18.05 -2.59 -7.58
C THR A 325 -18.89 -3.00 -6.39
N HIS A 326 -18.64 -4.19 -5.87
CA HIS A 326 -19.29 -4.64 -4.64
C HIS A 326 -18.38 -5.57 -3.83
N ASN A 327 -18.63 -5.61 -2.53
CA ASN A 327 -17.91 -6.44 -1.56
C ASN A 327 -18.91 -7.07 -0.61
N HIS A 328 -18.69 -8.36 -0.29
CA HIS A 328 -19.44 -9.10 0.71
C HIS A 328 -18.45 -9.85 1.61
N ASN A 329 -18.55 -9.65 2.90
CA ASN A 329 -17.72 -10.33 3.89
C ASN A 329 -18.59 -10.90 4.99
N ILE A 330 -18.40 -12.18 5.32
CA ILE A 330 -19.03 -12.87 6.45
C ILE A 330 -17.91 -13.34 7.36
N SER A 331 -18.00 -13.04 8.66
CA SER A 331 -17.02 -13.53 9.63
C SER A 331 -17.70 -14.06 10.89
N LEU A 332 -17.12 -15.14 11.42
CA LEU A 332 -17.52 -15.80 12.65
C LEU A 332 -16.35 -15.79 13.63
N ASN A 333 -16.56 -15.22 14.81
CA ASN A 333 -15.55 -15.10 15.84
C ASN A 333 -16.12 -15.61 17.16
N GLY A 334 -15.35 -16.43 17.90
CA GLY A 334 -15.78 -16.96 19.18
C GLY A 334 -14.76 -17.88 19.83
N GLY A 335 -15.17 -18.52 20.94
CA GLY A 335 -14.37 -19.53 21.59
C GLY A 335 -14.51 -19.57 23.09
N THR A 336 -13.78 -20.49 23.70
CA THR A 336 -13.64 -20.68 25.13
C THR A 336 -12.30 -20.14 25.62
N GLU A 337 -11.98 -20.24 26.90
CA GLU A 337 -10.65 -19.93 27.44
C GLU A 337 -9.54 -20.82 26.83
N ASP A 338 -9.90 -22.05 26.47
CA ASP A 338 -8.95 -23.03 25.94
C ASP A 338 -8.85 -23.01 24.42
N THR A 339 -9.93 -22.76 23.69
CA THR A 339 -9.93 -22.78 22.22
C THR A 339 -10.68 -21.58 21.67
N ARG A 340 -10.02 -20.80 20.81
CA ARG A 340 -10.54 -19.60 20.17
C ARG A 340 -10.39 -19.74 18.66
N TYR A 341 -11.38 -19.25 17.93
CA TYR A 341 -11.38 -19.31 16.46
C TYR A 341 -11.93 -18.02 15.86
N ALA A 342 -11.38 -17.67 14.70
CA ALA A 342 -11.92 -16.67 13.81
C ALA A 342 -11.91 -17.25 12.38
N VAL A 343 -13.07 -17.17 11.72
CA VAL A 343 -13.26 -17.65 10.32
C VAL A 343 -13.88 -16.53 9.52
N SER A 344 -13.40 -16.27 8.33
CA SER A 344 -14.00 -15.30 7.41
C SER A 344 -14.05 -15.82 5.98
N LEU A 345 -15.08 -15.36 5.26
CA LEU A 345 -15.30 -15.58 3.84
C LEU A 345 -15.58 -14.22 3.21
N ALA A 346 -14.87 -13.89 2.13
CA ALA A 346 -15.11 -12.64 1.43
C ALA A 346 -15.13 -12.83 -0.08
N TYR A 347 -16.00 -12.06 -0.73
CA TYR A 347 -16.09 -11.92 -2.18
C TYR A 347 -16.04 -10.44 -2.55
N TYR A 348 -15.21 -10.09 -3.50
CA TYR A 348 -15.05 -8.75 -4.05
C TYR A 348 -15.12 -8.81 -5.57
N ASN A 349 -15.88 -7.89 -6.18
CA ASN A 349 -15.89 -7.68 -7.62
C ASN A 349 -15.74 -6.20 -7.95
N GLN A 350 -15.03 -5.91 -9.03
CA GLN A 350 -14.81 -4.59 -9.57
C GLN A 350 -14.80 -4.63 -11.09
N ASP A 351 -15.79 -4.03 -11.72
CA ASP A 351 -15.75 -3.75 -13.15
C ASP A 351 -14.93 -2.50 -13.45
N GLY A 352 -14.24 -2.50 -14.58
CA GLY A 352 -13.47 -1.35 -15.04
C GLY A 352 -14.33 -0.24 -15.65
N LEU A 353 -13.69 0.92 -15.82
CA LEU A 353 -14.23 2.03 -16.62
C LEU A 353 -14.15 1.76 -18.12
N ILE A 354 -13.37 0.76 -18.53
CA ILE A 354 -13.36 0.21 -19.90
C ILE A 354 -14.10 -1.12 -19.92
N LYS A 355 -14.80 -1.39 -21.01
CA LYS A 355 -15.45 -2.70 -21.22
C LYS A 355 -14.42 -3.83 -21.20
N ASN A 356 -14.81 -5.02 -20.80
CA ASN A 356 -13.97 -6.22 -20.75
C ASN A 356 -12.74 -6.11 -19.81
N ALA A 357 -12.78 -5.18 -18.84
CA ALA A 357 -11.81 -5.10 -17.76
C ALA A 357 -12.52 -5.33 -16.42
N SER A 358 -12.04 -6.30 -15.64
CA SER A 358 -12.62 -6.63 -14.33
C SER A 358 -11.61 -7.25 -13.38
N HIS A 359 -11.93 -7.23 -12.10
CA HIS A 359 -11.20 -7.89 -11.03
C HIS A 359 -12.18 -8.57 -10.08
N GLU A 360 -12.00 -9.87 -9.89
CA GLU A 360 -12.69 -10.65 -8.87
C GLU A 360 -11.71 -11.18 -7.83
N ARG A 361 -12.14 -11.24 -6.56
CA ARG A 361 -11.35 -11.83 -5.48
C ARG A 361 -12.21 -12.58 -4.50
N TYR A 362 -11.78 -13.81 -4.21
CA TYR A 362 -12.33 -14.70 -3.18
C TYR A 362 -11.28 -14.85 -2.07
N ASN A 363 -11.69 -14.70 -0.82
CA ASN A 363 -10.81 -14.91 0.34
C ASN A 363 -11.48 -15.87 1.33
N VAL A 364 -10.69 -16.77 1.87
CA VAL A 364 -11.04 -17.62 3.02
C VAL A 364 -9.95 -17.50 4.05
N ARG A 365 -10.30 -17.22 5.30
CA ARG A 365 -9.33 -17.17 6.41
C ARG A 365 -9.83 -18.00 7.58
N VAL A 366 -8.90 -18.72 8.22
CA VAL A 366 -9.12 -19.47 9.44
C VAL A 366 -7.96 -19.24 10.39
N ASN A 367 -8.26 -18.69 11.56
CA ASN A 367 -7.32 -18.57 12.68
C ASN A 367 -7.85 -19.39 13.85
N LEU A 368 -7.02 -20.27 14.40
CA LEU A 368 -7.33 -21.14 15.53
C LEU A 368 -6.19 -21.10 16.54
N ASP A 369 -6.51 -20.84 17.81
CA ASP A 369 -5.58 -20.94 18.93
C ASP A 369 -6.18 -21.89 19.97
N SER A 370 -5.44 -22.91 20.41
CA SER A 370 -5.90 -23.88 21.39
C SER A 370 -4.86 -24.19 22.45
N LYS A 371 -5.22 -24.05 23.69
CA LYS A 371 -4.45 -24.54 24.87
C LYS A 371 -4.73 -26.04 25.04
N VAL A 372 -3.95 -26.87 24.37
CA VAL A 372 -4.10 -28.34 24.41
C VAL A 372 -3.86 -28.88 25.83
N THR A 373 -2.90 -28.29 26.55
CA THR A 373 -2.62 -28.57 27.96
C THR A 373 -2.18 -27.29 28.67
N LYS A 374 -1.96 -27.32 29.98
CA LYS A 374 -1.43 -26.17 30.74
C LYS A 374 -0.02 -25.73 30.32
N TRP A 375 0.70 -26.57 29.59
CA TRP A 375 2.08 -26.33 29.14
C TRP A 375 2.22 -26.27 27.60
N LEU A 376 1.19 -26.65 26.84
CA LEU A 376 1.22 -26.69 25.36
C LEU A 376 0.07 -25.88 24.78
N THR A 377 0.41 -24.86 23.99
CA THR A 377 -0.51 -24.11 23.12
C THR A 377 -0.16 -24.43 21.66
N PHE A 378 -1.17 -24.73 20.86
CA PHE A 378 -1.07 -24.94 19.42
C PHE A 378 -1.94 -23.91 18.70
N GLY A 379 -1.51 -23.46 17.54
CA GLY A 379 -2.31 -22.56 16.72
C GLY A 379 -2.05 -22.71 15.24
N ILE A 380 -3.05 -22.34 14.45
CA ILE A 380 -3.00 -22.32 12.97
C ILE A 380 -3.53 -20.95 12.51
N ASN A 381 -2.82 -20.35 11.58
CA ASN A 381 -3.29 -19.22 10.79
C ASN A 381 -3.26 -19.64 9.33
N SER A 382 -4.35 -19.52 8.61
CA SER A 382 -4.44 -19.92 7.20
C SER A 382 -5.28 -18.93 6.42
N SER A 383 -4.81 -18.54 5.26
CA SER A 383 -5.53 -17.70 4.30
C SER A 383 -5.40 -18.28 2.90
N LEU A 384 -6.50 -18.39 2.22
CA LEU A 384 -6.57 -18.72 0.80
C LEU A 384 -7.16 -17.52 0.06
N SER A 385 -6.54 -17.14 -1.04
CA SER A 385 -7.02 -16.08 -1.93
C SER A 385 -6.99 -16.55 -3.37
N ARG A 386 -8.05 -16.29 -4.13
CA ARG A 386 -8.07 -16.41 -5.58
C ARG A 386 -8.49 -15.08 -6.16
N ARG A 387 -7.63 -14.49 -6.98
CA ARG A 387 -7.91 -13.27 -7.72
C ARG A 387 -7.91 -13.55 -9.21
N GLU A 388 -8.93 -13.07 -9.90
CA GLU A 388 -9.00 -13.13 -11.36
C GLU A 388 -9.04 -11.70 -11.91
N ILE A 389 -8.14 -11.42 -12.84
CA ILE A 389 -8.06 -10.12 -13.52
C ILE A 389 -8.24 -10.37 -15.01
N ILE A 390 -9.27 -9.76 -15.57
CA ILE A 390 -9.55 -9.76 -16.99
C ILE A 390 -9.23 -8.38 -17.56
N ALA A 391 -8.57 -8.35 -18.70
CA ALA A 391 -8.31 -7.12 -19.45
C ALA A 391 -8.46 -7.39 -20.96
N PRO A 392 -8.93 -6.41 -21.74
CA PRO A 392 -8.91 -6.52 -23.20
C PRO A 392 -7.44 -6.58 -23.69
N THR A 393 -7.22 -7.23 -24.83
CA THR A 393 -5.90 -7.31 -25.47
C THR A 393 -5.74 -6.29 -26.58
N ASN A 394 -4.52 -5.86 -26.81
CA ASN A 394 -4.11 -5.05 -27.94
C ASN A 394 -2.94 -5.74 -28.67
N PRO A 395 -2.66 -5.39 -29.92
CA PRO A 395 -1.64 -6.11 -30.72
C PRO A 395 -0.20 -5.84 -30.29
N PHE A 396 0.07 -4.89 -29.39
CA PHE A 396 1.43 -4.51 -29.00
C PHE A 396 1.88 -5.11 -27.68
N SER A 397 0.95 -5.23 -26.71
CA SER A 397 1.25 -5.70 -25.37
C SER A 397 -0.04 -6.02 -24.60
N ASN A 398 0.10 -6.66 -23.44
CA ASN A 398 -1.02 -6.87 -22.50
C ASN A 398 -1.23 -5.67 -21.57
N ASP A 399 -0.59 -4.53 -21.86
CA ASP A 399 -0.71 -3.32 -21.05
C ASP A 399 -1.97 -2.54 -21.45
N ILE A 400 -2.88 -2.38 -20.49
CA ILE A 400 -4.11 -1.59 -20.65
C ILE A 400 -3.81 -0.10 -20.93
N GLY A 401 -2.63 0.37 -20.55
CA GLY A 401 -2.17 1.73 -20.85
C GLY A 401 -2.12 2.04 -22.34
N GLN A 402 -1.93 1.03 -23.19
CA GLN A 402 -1.91 1.23 -24.65
C GLN A 402 -3.26 1.68 -25.21
N PHE A 403 -4.38 1.28 -24.61
CA PHE A 403 -5.70 1.76 -25.00
C PHE A 403 -5.84 3.26 -24.74
N PHE A 404 -5.39 3.72 -23.57
CA PHE A 404 -5.39 5.14 -23.21
C PHE A 404 -4.42 5.93 -24.08
N ARG A 405 -3.22 5.38 -24.30
CA ARG A 405 -2.24 5.99 -25.21
C ARG A 405 -2.85 6.20 -26.59
N GLN A 406 -3.45 5.17 -27.16
CA GLN A 406 -4.01 5.23 -28.51
C GLN A 406 -5.21 6.18 -28.59
N ALA A 407 -6.13 6.14 -27.62
CA ALA A 407 -7.26 7.07 -27.57
C ALA A 407 -6.84 8.53 -27.41
N ASN A 408 -5.71 8.79 -26.74
CA ASN A 408 -5.15 10.13 -26.59
C ASN A 408 -4.39 10.60 -27.84
N ARG A 409 -3.83 9.67 -28.62
CA ARG A 409 -3.03 9.98 -29.81
C ARG A 409 -3.84 10.21 -31.05
N ILE A 410 -4.91 9.44 -31.25
CA ILE A 410 -5.71 9.51 -32.50
C ILE A 410 -6.44 10.84 -32.54
N PRO A 411 -6.25 11.68 -33.59
CA PRO A 411 -7.06 12.87 -33.79
C PRO A 411 -8.53 12.55 -33.88
N ASN A 412 -9.38 13.45 -33.41
CA ASN A 412 -10.83 13.31 -33.51
C ASN A 412 -11.32 13.30 -34.95
N THR A 413 -10.45 13.70 -35.89
CA THR A 413 -10.68 13.66 -37.34
C THR A 413 -10.67 12.27 -37.97
N PHE A 414 -10.37 11.21 -37.18
CA PHE A 414 -10.44 9.82 -37.63
C PHE A 414 -11.74 9.16 -37.15
N VAL A 415 -12.34 8.37 -38.03
CA VAL A 415 -13.59 7.65 -37.77
C VAL A 415 -13.32 6.45 -36.83
N ASN A 416 -14.17 6.26 -35.83
CA ASN A 416 -14.18 5.05 -35.04
C ASN A 416 -14.82 3.87 -35.76
N GLN A 417 -16.03 4.10 -36.27
CA GLN A 417 -16.84 3.10 -36.96
C GLN A 417 -17.60 3.79 -38.07
N TYR A 418 -17.54 3.24 -39.28
CA TYR A 418 -18.26 3.70 -40.45
C TYR A 418 -19.74 3.39 -40.33
N SER A 419 -20.55 4.00 -41.18
CA SER A 419 -21.99 3.80 -41.23
C SER A 419 -22.39 2.35 -41.58
N ASP A 420 -21.52 1.59 -42.23
CA ASP A 420 -21.70 0.15 -42.51
C ASP A 420 -21.36 -0.78 -41.35
N GLY A 421 -20.92 -0.22 -40.22
CA GLY A 421 -20.55 -0.97 -39.02
C GLY A 421 -19.10 -1.47 -38.99
N THR A 422 -18.29 -1.21 -40.01
CA THR A 422 -16.87 -1.57 -40.01
C THR A 422 -16.03 -0.55 -39.20
N TYR A 423 -14.95 -1.01 -38.56
CA TYR A 423 -14.08 -0.12 -37.78
C TYR A 423 -13.12 0.66 -38.69
N GLY A 424 -12.99 1.96 -38.40
CA GLY A 424 -11.92 2.77 -38.98
C GLY A 424 -10.55 2.42 -38.43
N ARG A 425 -9.51 2.58 -39.25
CA ARG A 425 -8.12 2.31 -38.84
C ARG A 425 -7.32 3.59 -38.78
N HIS A 426 -6.55 3.77 -37.70
CA HIS A 426 -5.40 4.66 -37.61
C HIS A 426 -4.11 3.81 -37.76
N ILE A 427 -2.94 4.45 -37.99
CA ILE A 427 -1.65 3.76 -38.22
C ILE A 427 -1.41 2.60 -37.25
N ASP A 428 -1.64 2.83 -35.93
CA ASP A 428 -1.41 1.83 -34.88
C ASP A 428 -2.68 0.99 -34.57
N GLY A 429 -3.82 1.28 -35.21
CA GLY A 429 -5.09 0.57 -34.98
C GLY A 429 -6.12 1.42 -34.21
N ASN A 430 -7.24 0.81 -33.88
CA ASN A 430 -8.39 1.46 -33.26
C ASN A 430 -8.61 0.87 -31.85
N PRO A 431 -8.49 1.65 -30.75
CA PRO A 431 -8.58 1.13 -29.39
C PRO A 431 -9.98 0.60 -29.06
N ILE A 432 -11.04 1.07 -29.71
CA ILE A 432 -12.40 0.56 -29.48
C ILE A 432 -12.57 -0.80 -30.17
N ALA A 433 -12.05 -0.94 -31.40
CA ALA A 433 -12.01 -2.22 -32.08
C ALA A 433 -11.20 -3.27 -31.29
N TRP A 434 -10.10 -2.87 -30.64
CA TRP A 434 -9.33 -3.78 -29.76
C TRP A 434 -10.15 -4.27 -28.55
N ILE A 435 -10.97 -3.40 -27.94
CA ILE A 435 -11.82 -3.78 -26.80
C ILE A 435 -12.94 -4.71 -27.22
N GLU A 436 -13.58 -4.42 -28.35
CA GLU A 436 -14.81 -5.11 -28.77
C GLU A 436 -14.55 -6.36 -29.61
N ALA A 437 -13.46 -6.36 -30.39
CA ALA A 437 -13.09 -7.44 -31.30
C ALA A 437 -11.72 -8.10 -31.04
N GLY A 438 -10.88 -7.52 -30.21
CA GLY A 438 -9.45 -7.85 -30.11
C GLY A 438 -9.09 -9.05 -29.23
N GLY A 439 -10.00 -9.57 -28.41
CA GLY A 439 -9.72 -10.67 -27.48
C GLY A 439 -9.52 -10.22 -26.04
N LYS A 440 -8.99 -11.13 -25.19
CA LYS A 440 -8.84 -10.88 -23.76
C LYS A 440 -7.60 -11.55 -23.17
N SER A 441 -7.06 -10.96 -22.12
CA SER A 441 -6.06 -11.57 -21.23
C SER A 441 -6.72 -11.83 -19.88
N THR A 442 -6.64 -13.08 -19.42
CA THR A 442 -7.09 -13.51 -18.10
C THR A 442 -5.88 -13.91 -17.28
N SER A 443 -5.72 -13.33 -16.09
CA SER A 443 -4.68 -13.70 -15.12
C SER A 443 -5.36 -14.16 -13.82
N VAL A 444 -5.07 -15.38 -13.40
CA VAL A 444 -5.59 -15.96 -12.16
C VAL A 444 -4.45 -16.13 -11.18
N TYR A 445 -4.56 -15.50 -10.03
CA TYR A 445 -3.60 -15.53 -8.94
C TYR A 445 -4.20 -16.32 -7.78
N SER A 446 -3.68 -17.53 -7.55
CA SER A 446 -4.11 -18.40 -6.45
C SER A 446 -3.01 -18.40 -5.38
N HIS A 447 -3.34 -17.91 -4.20
CA HIS A 447 -2.40 -17.72 -3.11
C HIS A 447 -2.87 -18.46 -1.85
N ALA A 448 -2.00 -19.29 -1.29
CA ALA A 448 -2.19 -19.98 -0.03
C ALA A 448 -1.08 -19.60 0.93
N VAL A 449 -1.38 -18.87 1.99
CA VAL A 449 -0.44 -18.53 3.06
C VAL A 449 -0.94 -19.11 4.36
N GLY A 450 -0.05 -19.75 5.11
CA GLY A 450 -0.42 -20.27 6.41
C GLY A 450 0.77 -20.59 7.29
N SER A 451 0.53 -20.60 8.60
CA SER A 451 1.48 -21.05 9.60
C SER A 451 0.80 -21.91 10.65
N ALA A 452 1.53 -22.91 11.12
CA ALA A 452 1.22 -23.64 12.34
C ALA A 452 2.30 -23.36 13.37
N PHE A 453 1.90 -23.18 14.62
CA PHE A 453 2.85 -23.03 15.71
C PHE A 453 2.51 -23.91 16.90
N ALA A 454 3.55 -24.33 17.61
CA ALA A 454 3.44 -24.97 18.91
C ALA A 454 4.27 -24.19 19.90
N GLU A 455 3.67 -23.80 21.01
CA GLU A 455 4.36 -23.08 22.11
C GLU A 455 4.32 -23.93 23.38
N VAL A 456 5.51 -24.26 23.86
CA VAL A 456 5.73 -25.06 25.07
C VAL A 456 6.17 -24.14 26.21
N LYS A 457 5.41 -24.12 27.29
CA LYS A 457 5.81 -23.49 28.55
C LYS A 457 6.71 -24.49 29.34
N ILE A 458 8.00 -24.19 29.35
CA ILE A 458 8.99 -25.06 30.00
C ILE A 458 8.96 -24.88 31.52
N ILE A 459 9.03 -23.65 31.99
CA ILE A 459 8.85 -23.18 33.35
C ILE A 459 8.12 -21.83 33.34
N ASP A 460 7.76 -21.31 34.50
CA ASP A 460 7.18 -19.97 34.57
C ASP A 460 8.15 -18.92 34.04
N GLY A 461 7.67 -18.16 33.04
CA GLY A 461 8.43 -17.13 32.32
C GLY A 461 9.29 -17.66 31.18
N LEU A 462 9.50 -18.98 31.00
CA LEU A 462 10.29 -19.54 29.90
C LEU A 462 9.41 -20.33 28.94
N THR A 463 9.33 -19.90 27.68
CA THR A 463 8.58 -20.57 26.62
C THR A 463 9.44 -20.84 25.39
N LEU A 464 9.19 -21.97 24.74
CA LEU A 464 9.76 -22.33 23.43
C LEU A 464 8.63 -22.41 22.41
N LYS A 465 8.74 -21.61 21.34
CA LYS A 465 7.77 -21.57 20.23
C LYS A 465 8.43 -22.04 18.96
N GLY A 466 7.87 -23.09 18.35
CA GLY A 466 8.19 -23.52 16.99
C GLY A 466 7.13 -23.02 16.00
N ILE A 467 7.54 -22.52 14.86
CA ILE A 467 6.66 -22.03 13.78
C ILE A 467 7.08 -22.69 12.48
N ALA A 468 6.12 -23.25 11.76
CA ALA A 468 6.27 -23.71 10.38
C ALA A 468 5.28 -22.93 9.51
N GLY A 469 5.80 -22.18 8.53
CA GLY A 469 5.03 -21.35 7.63
C GLY A 469 5.24 -21.74 6.18
N ILE A 470 4.21 -21.54 5.38
CA ILE A 470 4.22 -21.68 3.92
C ILE A 470 3.54 -20.49 3.28
N ASP A 471 4.16 -19.94 2.23
CA ASP A 471 3.56 -19.00 1.30
C ASP A 471 3.68 -19.62 -0.09
N TYR A 472 2.56 -20.03 -0.69
CA TYR A 472 2.50 -20.72 -1.99
C TYR A 472 1.62 -19.94 -2.94
N ASN A 473 2.21 -19.55 -4.05
CA ASN A 473 1.54 -18.84 -5.14
C ASN A 473 1.54 -19.71 -6.40
N PHE A 474 0.38 -19.76 -7.03
CA PHE A 474 0.14 -20.45 -8.27
C PHE A 474 -0.62 -19.50 -9.18
N ASP A 475 0.11 -18.92 -10.12
CA ASP A 475 -0.41 -17.93 -11.04
C ASP A 475 -0.46 -18.55 -12.43
N ASP A 476 -1.66 -18.58 -13.01
CA ASP A 476 -1.88 -18.98 -14.39
C ASP A 476 -2.48 -17.82 -15.18
N GLY A 477 -2.13 -17.74 -16.44
CA GLY A 477 -2.67 -16.71 -17.31
C GLY A 477 -2.73 -17.15 -18.74
N LYS A 478 -3.82 -16.72 -19.40
CA LYS A 478 -4.08 -16.94 -20.81
C LYS A 478 -4.29 -15.59 -21.50
N THR A 479 -3.51 -15.33 -22.52
CA THR A 479 -3.68 -14.16 -23.38
C THR A 479 -4.10 -14.63 -24.76
N HIS A 480 -5.29 -14.23 -25.17
CA HIS A 480 -5.84 -14.50 -26.49
C HIS A 480 -5.98 -13.19 -27.26
N ILE A 481 -5.23 -13.06 -28.35
CA ILE A 481 -5.31 -11.94 -29.31
C ILE A 481 -6.08 -12.43 -30.53
N LYS A 482 -7.11 -11.69 -30.91
CA LYS A 482 -7.90 -11.94 -32.12
C LYS A 482 -7.39 -11.10 -33.29
N GLU A 483 -7.60 -11.59 -34.47
CA GLU A 483 -7.41 -10.85 -35.72
C GLU A 483 -8.58 -9.89 -35.95
N ILE A 484 -8.29 -8.65 -36.35
CA ILE A 484 -9.30 -7.61 -36.59
C ILE A 484 -9.21 -7.17 -38.05
N THR A 485 -10.33 -7.20 -38.78
CA THR A 485 -10.46 -6.64 -40.10
C THR A 485 -11.08 -5.24 -40.01
N TYR A 486 -10.48 -4.27 -40.66
CA TYR A 486 -10.91 -2.87 -40.71
C TYR A 486 -11.69 -2.56 -42.01
N GLY A 487 -12.40 -1.43 -42.02
CA GLY A 487 -13.19 -0.99 -43.17
C GLY A 487 -12.40 -0.74 -44.46
N ASP A 488 -11.11 -0.47 -44.36
CA ASP A 488 -10.18 -0.35 -45.50
C ASP A 488 -9.71 -1.72 -46.05
N GLY A 489 -10.24 -2.83 -45.51
CA GLY A 489 -9.86 -4.20 -45.85
C GLY A 489 -8.52 -4.64 -45.25
N SER A 490 -7.84 -3.80 -44.51
CA SER A 490 -6.61 -4.19 -43.83
C SER A 490 -6.91 -5.07 -42.63
N VAL A 491 -5.97 -5.99 -42.34
CA VAL A 491 -6.11 -6.94 -41.25
C VAL A 491 -4.99 -6.68 -40.22
N GLN A 492 -5.38 -6.59 -38.95
CA GLN A 492 -4.47 -6.51 -37.82
C GLN A 492 -4.42 -7.86 -37.09
N GLY A 493 -3.27 -8.50 -37.15
CA GLY A 493 -3.05 -9.83 -36.60
C GLY A 493 -1.57 -10.24 -36.73
N PRO A 494 -1.24 -11.53 -36.64
CA PRO A 494 -2.13 -12.68 -36.56
C PRO A 494 -2.78 -12.88 -35.20
N ASN A 495 -3.86 -13.67 -35.19
CA ASN A 495 -4.42 -14.18 -33.93
C ASN A 495 -3.41 -15.08 -33.21
N SER A 496 -3.41 -15.05 -31.89
CA SER A 496 -2.45 -15.79 -31.08
C SER A 496 -2.98 -16.12 -29.68
N VAL A 497 -2.41 -17.18 -29.10
CA VAL A 497 -2.63 -17.58 -27.71
C VAL A 497 -1.28 -17.74 -27.01
N GLU A 498 -1.13 -17.12 -25.85
CA GLU A 498 -0.04 -17.34 -24.89
C GLU A 498 -0.62 -17.86 -23.59
N ASP A 499 -0.12 -18.98 -23.11
CA ASP A 499 -0.39 -19.51 -21.78
C ASP A 499 0.87 -19.42 -20.94
N TYR A 500 0.75 -18.96 -19.68
CA TYR A 500 1.85 -19.01 -18.73
C TYR A 500 1.42 -19.62 -17.40
N LEU A 501 2.37 -20.25 -16.75
CA LEU A 501 2.24 -20.84 -15.43
C LEU A 501 3.43 -20.40 -14.59
N ASP A 502 3.20 -19.59 -13.57
CA ASP A 502 4.20 -19.09 -12.64
C ASP A 502 3.89 -19.59 -11.22
N ARG A 503 4.82 -20.33 -10.64
CA ARG A 503 4.64 -20.96 -9.32
C ARG A 503 5.81 -20.61 -8.45
N TRP A 504 5.55 -20.11 -7.25
CA TRP A 504 6.60 -19.98 -6.25
C TRP A 504 6.11 -20.38 -4.87
N MET A 505 7.05 -20.87 -4.10
CA MET A 505 6.82 -21.35 -2.74
C MET A 505 7.92 -20.86 -1.82
N THR A 506 7.54 -20.27 -0.70
CA THR A 506 8.42 -19.95 0.41
C THR A 506 8.05 -20.82 1.59
N VAL A 507 9.02 -21.55 2.14
CA VAL A 507 8.87 -22.31 3.38
C VAL A 507 9.71 -21.65 4.45
N THR A 508 9.07 -21.29 5.58
CA THR A 508 9.70 -20.64 6.73
C THR A 508 9.60 -21.54 7.95
N LEU A 509 10.75 -21.85 8.56
CA LEU A 509 10.85 -22.59 9.83
C LEU A 509 11.51 -21.69 10.86
N GLN A 510 10.90 -21.55 12.05
CA GLN A 510 11.43 -20.72 13.13
C GLN A 510 11.35 -21.44 14.47
N GLY A 511 12.37 -21.26 15.30
CA GLY A 511 12.39 -21.66 16.69
C GLY A 511 12.72 -20.45 17.56
N ILE A 512 11.87 -20.14 18.55
CA ILE A 512 11.99 -18.94 19.38
C ILE A 512 11.90 -19.33 20.85
N LEU A 513 12.95 -19.03 21.62
CA LEU A 513 12.99 -19.17 23.07
C LEU A 513 12.76 -17.80 23.71
N ASN A 514 11.72 -17.66 24.52
CA ASN A 514 11.39 -16.44 25.24
C ASN A 514 11.53 -16.67 26.74
N TYR A 515 12.12 -15.70 27.42
CA TYR A 515 12.20 -15.65 28.89
C TYR A 515 11.74 -14.30 29.39
N GLN A 516 10.83 -14.29 30.38
CA GLN A 516 10.43 -13.05 31.03
C GLN A 516 10.41 -13.23 32.53
N LYS A 517 10.92 -12.24 33.27
CA LYS A 517 10.90 -12.25 34.74
C LYS A 517 10.79 -10.83 35.27
N GLN A 518 9.96 -10.68 36.29
CA GLN A 518 9.87 -9.44 37.08
C GLN A 518 10.44 -9.67 38.48
N ILE A 519 11.34 -8.80 38.90
CA ILE A 519 11.98 -8.83 40.21
C ILE A 519 11.81 -7.44 40.84
N GLY A 520 10.83 -7.29 41.71
CA GLY A 520 10.47 -6.00 42.26
C GLY A 520 10.08 -5.01 41.17
N LYS A 521 10.82 -3.92 41.03
CA LYS A 521 10.62 -2.87 40.00
C LYS A 521 11.37 -3.17 38.69
N HIS A 522 12.14 -4.24 38.59
CA HIS A 522 12.92 -4.64 37.43
C HIS A 522 12.14 -5.66 36.61
N SER A 523 11.93 -5.38 35.33
CA SER A 523 11.33 -6.31 34.36
C SER A 523 12.38 -6.66 33.28
N PHE A 524 12.65 -7.93 33.11
CA PHE A 524 13.57 -8.47 32.11
C PHE A 524 12.79 -9.31 31.11
N LYS A 525 13.03 -9.09 29.82
CA LYS A 525 12.54 -9.95 28.74
C LYS A 525 13.72 -10.29 27.85
N GLY A 526 13.93 -11.58 27.59
CA GLY A 526 14.95 -12.07 26.67
C GLY A 526 14.33 -12.94 25.59
N MET A 527 14.85 -12.89 24.39
CA MET A 527 14.44 -13.73 23.27
C MET A 527 15.68 -14.18 22.50
N LEU A 528 15.71 -15.46 22.15
CA LEU A 528 16.70 -16.04 21.22
C LEU A 528 15.92 -16.78 20.13
N GLY A 529 16.34 -16.61 18.89
CA GLY A 529 15.65 -17.22 17.76
C GLY A 529 16.60 -17.71 16.68
N VAL A 530 16.14 -18.73 15.98
CA VAL A 530 16.72 -19.25 14.75
C VAL A 530 15.64 -19.31 13.69
N SER A 531 15.99 -19.00 12.43
CA SER A 531 15.05 -19.18 11.32
C SER A 531 15.74 -19.68 10.07
N ARG A 532 14.98 -20.40 9.26
CA ARG A 532 15.37 -20.77 7.90
C ARG A 532 14.20 -20.48 6.96
N GLU A 533 14.52 -19.86 5.86
CA GLU A 533 13.59 -19.61 4.77
C GLU A 533 14.15 -20.19 3.49
N SER A 534 13.33 -20.91 2.76
CA SER A 534 13.66 -21.50 1.46
C SER A 534 12.63 -21.06 0.44
N TYR A 535 13.08 -20.46 -0.64
CA TYR A 535 12.27 -19.95 -1.73
C TYR A 535 12.59 -20.71 -3.02
N ARG A 536 11.54 -21.12 -3.76
CA ARG A 536 11.65 -21.70 -5.08
C ARG A 536 10.59 -21.13 -6.00
N LYS A 537 11.00 -20.75 -7.20
CA LYS A 537 10.14 -20.26 -8.28
C LYS A 537 10.33 -21.10 -9.53
N ASN A 538 9.24 -21.36 -10.28
CA ASN A 538 9.25 -22.00 -11.58
C ASN A 538 8.26 -21.26 -12.50
N LEU A 539 8.76 -20.89 -13.69
CA LEU A 539 7.97 -20.26 -14.74
C LEU A 539 7.96 -21.15 -15.97
N THR A 540 6.81 -21.31 -16.60
CA THR A 540 6.64 -21.95 -17.90
C THR A 540 5.74 -21.08 -18.76
N LYS A 541 6.08 -20.89 -20.03
CA LYS A 541 5.27 -20.17 -21.02
C LYS A 541 5.19 -20.96 -22.29
N ALA A 542 4.06 -20.89 -22.99
CA ALA A 542 3.84 -21.47 -24.30
C ALA A 542 3.05 -20.49 -25.17
N TYR A 543 3.39 -20.44 -26.46
CA TYR A 543 2.80 -19.50 -27.41
C TYR A 543 2.57 -20.17 -28.76
N ARG A 544 1.40 -19.93 -29.36
CA ARG A 544 1.09 -20.24 -30.76
C ARG A 544 0.32 -19.09 -31.42
N LYS A 545 0.39 -19.03 -32.75
CA LYS A 545 -0.30 -18.06 -33.59
C LYS A 545 -0.89 -18.70 -34.84
N ASN A 546 -1.57 -17.90 -35.67
CA ASN A 546 -2.20 -18.34 -36.92
C ASN A 546 -3.23 -19.46 -36.67
N PHE A 547 -4.20 -19.15 -35.81
CA PHE A 547 -5.36 -20.03 -35.59
C PHE A 547 -6.32 -19.94 -36.78
N PRO A 548 -6.95 -21.05 -37.21
CA PRO A 548 -7.92 -21.02 -38.31
C PRO A 548 -9.21 -20.23 -37.98
N SER A 549 -9.46 -19.91 -36.70
CA SER A 549 -10.58 -19.07 -36.24
C SER A 549 -10.18 -18.28 -35.00
N ASN A 550 -10.72 -17.07 -34.88
CA ASN A 550 -10.60 -16.22 -33.70
C ASN A 550 -11.27 -16.80 -32.44
N GLU A 551 -12.13 -17.83 -32.58
CA GLU A 551 -12.84 -18.43 -31.42
C GLU A 551 -12.05 -19.56 -30.77
N LEU A 552 -10.95 -19.99 -31.37
CA LEU A 552 -10.09 -21.05 -30.80
C LEU A 552 -9.11 -20.47 -29.79
N THR A 553 -9.17 -20.97 -28.57
CA THR A 553 -8.41 -20.50 -27.42
C THR A 553 -7.40 -21.51 -26.89
N GLU A 554 -7.39 -22.74 -27.43
CA GLU A 554 -6.47 -23.79 -26.98
C GLU A 554 -5.23 -23.84 -27.86
N LEU A 555 -4.04 -23.94 -27.26
CA LEU A 555 -2.76 -23.89 -27.95
C LEU A 555 -2.68 -24.83 -29.16
N ASP A 556 -3.25 -26.05 -29.04
CA ASP A 556 -3.20 -27.05 -30.12
C ASP A 556 -3.95 -26.64 -31.39
N GLY A 557 -4.86 -25.66 -31.30
CA GLY A 557 -5.56 -25.10 -32.45
C GLY A 557 -4.68 -24.18 -33.32
N GLY A 558 -3.56 -23.71 -32.80
CA GLY A 558 -2.65 -22.80 -33.50
C GLY A 558 -1.59 -23.53 -34.35
N SER A 559 -1.05 -22.79 -35.33
CA SER A 559 0.01 -23.31 -36.20
C SER A 559 1.27 -23.69 -35.41
N THR A 560 1.93 -24.76 -35.85
CA THR A 560 3.28 -25.12 -35.35
C THR A 560 4.37 -24.24 -35.95
N ASN A 561 4.08 -23.44 -36.97
CA ASN A 561 5.01 -22.47 -37.52
C ASN A 561 5.07 -21.21 -36.66
N GLY A 562 6.23 -20.97 -36.06
CA GLY A 562 6.43 -19.81 -35.16
C GLY A 562 5.88 -20.00 -33.75
N TRP A 563 5.67 -21.24 -33.30
CA TRP A 563 5.43 -21.56 -31.92
C TRP A 563 6.67 -21.26 -31.06
N SER A 564 6.47 -21.01 -29.76
CA SER A 564 7.56 -20.89 -28.83
C SER A 564 7.17 -21.41 -27.45
N ASN A 565 8.18 -21.85 -26.71
CA ASN A 565 8.07 -22.12 -25.30
C ASN A 565 9.29 -21.57 -24.55
N SER A 566 9.13 -21.28 -23.29
CA SER A 566 10.22 -20.89 -22.41
C SER A 566 9.95 -21.35 -20.98
N GLY A 567 11.00 -21.46 -20.20
CA GLY A 567 10.88 -21.81 -18.80
C GLY A 567 12.12 -21.41 -18.02
N SER A 568 11.93 -21.16 -16.73
CA SER A 568 13.02 -20.85 -15.80
C SER A 568 12.72 -21.39 -14.41
N ALA A 569 13.77 -21.62 -13.64
CA ALA A 569 13.65 -21.96 -12.22
C ALA A 569 14.65 -21.15 -11.40
N LEU A 570 14.27 -20.81 -10.17
CA LEU A 570 15.08 -20.04 -9.24
C LEU A 570 14.92 -20.62 -7.83
N ASP A 571 16.05 -20.78 -7.12
CA ASP A 571 16.10 -21.17 -5.72
C ASP A 571 16.89 -20.14 -4.91
N ALA A 572 16.40 -19.76 -3.73
CA ALA A 572 17.10 -18.91 -2.78
C ALA A 572 16.87 -19.36 -1.34
N ASN A 573 17.85 -19.16 -0.48
CA ASN A 573 17.78 -19.55 0.93
C ASN A 573 18.34 -18.46 1.82
N ILE A 574 17.71 -18.29 3.01
CA ILE A 574 18.20 -17.44 4.09
C ILE A 574 18.21 -18.25 5.39
N GLY A 575 19.30 -18.18 6.13
CA GLY A 575 19.41 -18.71 7.50
C GLY A 575 19.71 -17.57 8.45
N SER A 576 19.10 -17.56 9.64
CA SER A 576 19.22 -16.43 10.56
C SER A 576 19.36 -16.89 12.02
N TYR A 577 20.17 -16.15 12.79
CA TYR A 577 20.24 -16.21 14.24
C TYR A 577 19.93 -14.81 14.79
N PHE A 578 19.07 -14.72 15.79
CA PHE A 578 18.68 -13.43 16.34
C PHE A 578 18.39 -13.49 17.83
N GLY A 579 18.55 -12.36 18.49
CA GLY A 579 18.27 -12.22 19.92
C GLY A 579 17.87 -10.80 20.28
N ARG A 580 17.06 -10.68 21.33
CA ARG A 580 16.59 -9.42 21.91
C ARG A 580 16.67 -9.48 23.43
N ILE A 581 17.05 -8.38 24.03
CA ILE A 581 16.97 -8.17 25.47
C ILE A 581 16.26 -6.85 25.71
N ASN A 582 15.17 -6.89 26.49
CA ASN A 582 14.47 -5.71 26.98
C ASN A 582 14.63 -5.61 28.49
N TYR A 583 14.92 -4.41 28.97
CA TYR A 583 14.96 -4.07 30.39
C TYR A 583 14.08 -2.87 30.67
N ASP A 584 13.23 -2.98 31.69
CA ASP A 584 12.33 -1.94 32.16
C ASP A 584 12.50 -1.81 33.67
N TYR A 585 12.78 -0.60 34.14
CA TYR A 585 12.82 -0.26 35.54
C TYR A 585 11.63 0.60 35.93
N ALA A 586 10.69 0.02 36.66
CA ALA A 586 9.49 0.67 37.21
C ALA A 586 8.62 1.38 36.14
N GLY A 587 8.68 0.97 34.87
CA GLY A 587 8.03 1.64 33.76
C GLY A 587 8.62 3.02 33.41
N LYS A 588 9.77 3.39 33.96
CA LYS A 588 10.40 4.72 33.81
C LYS A 588 11.56 4.71 32.81
N TYR A 589 12.49 3.77 32.99
CA TYR A 589 13.69 3.62 32.16
C TYR A 589 13.57 2.36 31.33
N LEU A 590 13.56 2.51 30.02
CA LEU A 590 13.32 1.46 29.04
C LEU A 590 14.57 1.28 28.21
N LEU A 591 15.09 0.05 28.09
CA LEU A 591 16.25 -0.27 27.25
C LEU A 591 15.93 -1.50 26.43
N GLU A 592 16.31 -1.47 25.15
CA GLU A 592 16.23 -2.62 24.25
C GLU A 592 17.53 -2.78 23.47
N PHE A 593 18.03 -4.00 23.39
CA PHE A 593 19.15 -4.39 22.55
C PHE A 593 18.75 -5.55 21.65
N ASN A 594 19.02 -5.44 20.36
CA ASN A 594 18.83 -6.50 19.38
C ASN A 594 20.14 -6.83 18.68
N LEU A 595 20.34 -8.10 18.39
CA LEU A 595 21.43 -8.59 17.56
C LEU A 595 20.87 -9.63 16.59
N ARG A 596 21.14 -9.45 15.31
CA ARG A 596 20.75 -10.40 14.27
C ARG A 596 21.92 -10.69 13.32
N SER A 597 22.06 -11.95 12.92
CA SER A 597 23.02 -12.38 11.91
C SER A 597 22.27 -13.21 10.86
N ASP A 598 22.34 -12.78 9.60
CA ASP A 598 21.67 -13.40 8.46
C ASP A 598 22.67 -13.89 7.44
N GLY A 599 22.46 -15.11 6.91
CA GLY A 599 23.23 -15.70 5.83
C GLY A 599 22.36 -15.90 4.59
N SER A 600 22.74 -15.31 3.45
CA SER A 600 22.00 -15.38 2.19
C SER A 600 22.75 -16.17 1.12
N SER A 601 22.04 -17.01 0.36
CA SER A 601 22.56 -17.71 -0.82
C SER A 601 22.88 -16.79 -2.00
N LYS A 602 22.40 -15.53 -1.97
CA LYS A 602 22.66 -14.53 -3.01
C LYS A 602 24.10 -14.04 -3.06
N PHE A 603 24.91 -14.35 -2.05
CA PHE A 603 26.31 -13.95 -1.95
C PHE A 603 27.25 -15.16 -1.95
N ALA A 604 28.48 -14.96 -2.42
CA ALA A 604 29.51 -15.98 -2.46
C ALA A 604 29.92 -16.45 -1.06
N LYS A 605 30.50 -17.65 -0.97
CA LYS A 605 31.10 -18.18 0.28
C LYS A 605 32.12 -17.16 0.82
N GLY A 606 32.02 -16.80 2.10
CA GLY A 606 32.82 -15.75 2.73
C GLY A 606 32.12 -14.39 2.83
N HIS A 607 31.12 -14.09 1.99
CA HIS A 607 30.35 -12.84 1.99
C HIS A 607 28.87 -13.05 2.36
N ARG A 608 28.45 -14.30 2.64
CA ARG A 608 27.05 -14.67 2.91
C ARG A 608 26.49 -14.08 4.18
N TRP A 609 27.31 -13.95 5.24
CA TRP A 609 26.84 -13.57 6.58
C TRP A 609 27.00 -12.08 6.84
N GLY A 610 25.91 -11.43 7.24
CA GLY A 610 25.89 -10.07 7.73
C GLY A 610 25.38 -10.01 9.18
N THR A 611 25.98 -9.17 10.03
CA THR A 611 25.59 -9.00 11.45
C THR A 611 25.14 -7.58 11.70
N PHE A 612 23.97 -7.45 12.35
CA PHE A 612 23.19 -6.22 12.43
C PHE A 612 22.76 -5.96 13.89
N PRO A 613 23.55 -5.18 14.67
CA PRO A 613 23.18 -4.76 16.02
C PRO A 613 22.26 -3.55 15.98
N SER A 614 21.35 -3.45 16.98
CA SER A 614 20.60 -2.24 17.26
C SER A 614 20.34 -2.04 18.75
N PHE A 615 20.17 -0.79 19.15
CA PHE A 615 19.95 -0.37 20.53
C PHE A 615 18.90 0.74 20.56
N SER A 616 18.01 0.70 21.57
CA SER A 616 17.13 1.82 21.86
C SER A 616 16.94 2.05 23.36
N ALA A 617 16.68 3.29 23.72
CA ALA A 617 16.44 3.72 25.08
C ALA A 617 15.24 4.67 25.16
N GLY A 618 14.50 4.58 26.26
CA GLY A 618 13.39 5.50 26.55
C GLY A 618 13.39 5.91 28.02
N TRP A 619 13.07 7.18 28.25
CA TRP A 619 12.86 7.71 29.59
C TRP A 619 11.48 8.34 29.70
N ARG A 620 10.62 7.74 30.50
CA ARG A 620 9.28 8.27 30.82
C ARG A 620 9.41 9.28 31.97
N ILE A 621 9.66 10.52 31.57
CA ILE A 621 9.92 11.65 32.52
C ILE A 621 8.67 11.91 33.38
N SER A 622 7.48 11.77 32.81
CA SER A 622 6.21 11.95 33.55
C SER A 622 6.04 11.01 34.76
N GLU A 623 6.75 9.85 34.75
CA GLU A 623 6.69 8.90 35.87
C GLU A 623 7.63 9.27 37.04
N GLU A 624 8.46 10.31 36.87
CA GLU A 624 9.35 10.78 37.92
C GLU A 624 8.60 11.52 39.04
N SER A 625 9.12 11.41 40.26
CA SER A 625 8.46 12.01 41.42
C SER A 625 8.33 13.53 41.32
N PHE A 626 9.29 14.19 40.68
CA PHE A 626 9.28 15.65 40.48
C PHE A 626 8.26 16.13 39.44
N MET A 627 7.72 15.23 38.59
CA MET A 627 6.71 15.54 37.57
C MET A 627 5.29 15.29 38.04
N LYS A 628 5.07 14.54 39.12
CA LYS A 628 3.74 14.12 39.59
C LYS A 628 2.82 15.27 40.03
N ASN A 629 3.35 16.46 40.30
CA ASN A 629 2.59 17.66 40.65
C ASN A 629 2.18 18.49 39.43
N ILE A 630 2.42 18.00 38.21
CA ILE A 630 2.09 18.72 36.97
C ILE A 630 0.84 18.07 36.37
N ASP A 631 -0.34 18.51 36.81
CA ASP A 631 -1.64 17.93 36.47
C ASP A 631 -2.06 18.07 34.99
N TRP A 632 -1.39 18.94 34.23
CA TRP A 632 -1.67 19.13 32.81
C TRP A 632 -0.83 18.27 31.87
N LEU A 633 0.18 17.55 32.38
CA LEU A 633 1.09 16.69 31.62
C LEU A 633 0.91 15.23 32.05
N ASP A 634 0.20 14.44 31.26
CA ASP A 634 -0.13 13.05 31.58
C ASP A 634 0.98 12.09 31.21
N ASN A 635 1.63 12.34 30.09
CA ASN A 635 2.74 11.54 29.60
C ASN A 635 3.80 12.43 28.95
N LEU A 636 5.05 12.17 29.29
CA LEU A 636 6.22 12.70 28.58
C LEU A 636 7.28 11.61 28.55
N LYS A 637 7.58 11.13 27.35
CA LYS A 637 8.62 10.15 27.09
C LYS A 637 9.59 10.69 26.06
N ILE A 638 10.88 10.68 26.37
CA ILE A 638 11.97 10.90 25.41
C ILE A 638 12.52 9.54 25.02
N ARG A 639 12.80 9.36 23.73
CA ARG A 639 13.34 8.12 23.19
C ARG A 639 14.42 8.37 22.16
N GLY A 640 15.33 7.39 22.06
CA GLY A 640 16.36 7.40 21.04
C GLY A 640 16.73 5.99 20.63
N SER A 641 17.00 5.79 19.36
CA SER A 641 17.45 4.51 18.83
C SER A 641 18.60 4.69 17.84
N TRP A 642 19.46 3.68 17.80
CA TRP A 642 20.48 3.54 16.77
C TRP A 642 20.55 2.08 16.35
N GLY A 643 20.73 1.85 15.05
CA GLY A 643 20.90 0.48 14.58
C GLY A 643 21.50 0.39 13.20
N LYS A 644 21.92 -0.84 12.90
CA LYS A 644 22.41 -1.26 11.60
C LYS A 644 21.50 -2.33 11.02
N LEU A 645 21.10 -2.17 9.75
CA LEU A 645 20.27 -3.11 9.00
C LEU A 645 20.99 -3.53 7.72
N GLY A 646 20.78 -4.78 7.30
CA GLY A 646 21.24 -5.27 6.00
C GLY A 646 20.13 -5.25 4.96
N ASN A 647 20.49 -5.15 3.68
CA ASN A 647 19.62 -5.38 2.56
C ASN A 647 20.29 -6.30 1.54
N HIS A 648 19.56 -7.33 1.08
CA HIS A 648 20.00 -8.26 0.03
C HIS A 648 19.03 -8.30 -1.16
N ARG A 649 18.21 -7.28 -1.34
CA ARG A 649 17.29 -7.17 -2.49
C ARG A 649 18.05 -6.84 -3.76
N THR A 650 18.75 -7.84 -4.26
CA THR A 650 19.48 -7.86 -5.53
C THR A 650 19.09 -9.12 -6.30
N ASP A 651 19.42 -9.16 -7.58
CA ASP A 651 19.24 -10.37 -8.39
C ASP A 651 20.04 -11.53 -7.81
N ASP A 652 19.58 -12.74 -8.04
CA ASP A 652 20.22 -13.95 -7.55
C ASP A 652 21.46 -14.28 -8.37
N TYR A 653 22.45 -14.90 -7.72
CA TYR A 653 23.66 -15.47 -8.33
C TYR A 653 24.56 -14.50 -9.13
N GLN A 654 24.50 -13.18 -8.87
CA GLN A 654 25.37 -12.21 -9.57
C GLN A 654 26.88 -12.42 -9.31
N TYR A 655 27.23 -13.25 -8.32
CA TYR A 655 28.60 -13.61 -8.03
C TYR A 655 29.13 -14.75 -8.92
N ILE A 656 28.29 -15.39 -9.74
CA ILE A 656 28.62 -16.48 -10.65
C ILE A 656 28.67 -15.95 -12.08
N ALA A 657 29.63 -16.45 -12.88
CA ALA A 657 29.66 -16.19 -14.31
C ALA A 657 28.46 -16.88 -14.99
N MET A 658 27.51 -16.08 -15.47
CA MET A 658 26.32 -16.58 -16.16
C MET A 658 26.60 -16.76 -17.66
N ILE A 659 26.16 -17.88 -18.20
CA ILE A 659 26.29 -18.20 -19.64
C ILE A 659 24.95 -17.90 -20.32
N ALA A 660 24.96 -17.03 -21.30
CA ALA A 660 23.82 -16.75 -22.17
C ALA A 660 23.87 -17.73 -23.38
N LEU A 661 22.78 -18.45 -23.56
CA LEU A 661 22.54 -19.32 -24.71
C LEU A 661 21.94 -18.52 -25.88
N GLY A 662 21.91 -19.10 -27.08
CA GLY A 662 21.35 -18.45 -28.27
C GLY A 662 22.25 -17.37 -28.88
N GLN A 663 23.53 -17.34 -28.53
CA GLN A 663 24.55 -16.49 -29.14
C GLN A 663 25.08 -17.17 -30.43
N ASN A 664 24.16 -17.33 -31.39
CA ASN A 664 24.34 -18.14 -32.57
C ASN A 664 25.25 -17.45 -33.59
N TYR A 665 26.05 -18.25 -34.35
CA TYR A 665 26.87 -17.77 -35.42
C TYR A 665 26.60 -18.55 -36.72
N ASN A 666 26.69 -17.86 -37.86
CA ASN A 666 26.44 -18.46 -39.16
C ASN A 666 27.76 -18.91 -39.81
N PHE A 667 27.96 -20.23 -39.91
CA PHE A 667 29.08 -20.83 -40.64
C PHE A 667 28.58 -21.41 -41.98
N ASN A 668 28.97 -20.82 -43.10
CA ASN A 668 28.58 -21.27 -44.44
C ASN A 668 27.05 -21.43 -44.62
N ASN A 669 26.26 -20.48 -44.20
CA ASN A 669 24.79 -20.50 -44.21
C ASN A 669 24.15 -21.56 -43.28
N VAL A 670 24.91 -22.16 -42.37
CA VAL A 670 24.39 -23.02 -41.30
C VAL A 670 24.52 -22.30 -39.98
N VAL A 671 23.40 -22.11 -39.29
CA VAL A 671 23.41 -21.54 -37.97
C VAL A 671 23.92 -22.55 -36.96
N ALA A 672 25.01 -22.23 -36.27
CA ALA A 672 25.55 -22.99 -35.17
C ALA A 672 25.13 -22.35 -33.87
N ASP A 673 24.57 -23.16 -32.97
CA ASP A 673 24.18 -22.70 -31.65
C ASP A 673 25.40 -22.31 -30.81
N GLY A 674 25.32 -21.14 -30.19
CA GLY A 674 26.40 -20.57 -29.40
C GLY A 674 25.97 -20.27 -27.93
N ALA A 675 26.98 -20.27 -27.07
CA ALA A 675 26.87 -19.92 -25.67
C ALA A 675 28.06 -19.08 -25.23
N VAL A 676 27.83 -17.97 -24.54
CA VAL A 676 28.91 -17.06 -24.14
C VAL A 676 28.58 -16.39 -22.80
N GLN A 677 29.60 -16.00 -22.06
CA GLN A 677 29.44 -15.08 -20.94
C GLN A 677 29.25 -13.68 -21.49
N THR A 678 28.12 -13.05 -21.17
CA THR A 678 27.80 -11.68 -21.61
C THR A 678 28.08 -10.63 -20.55
N LYS A 679 28.07 -11.02 -19.28
CA LYS A 679 28.22 -10.12 -18.12
C LYS A 679 29.38 -10.56 -17.24
N ALA A 680 30.18 -9.60 -16.79
CA ALA A 680 31.21 -9.87 -15.78
C ALA A 680 30.55 -10.21 -14.43
N ASN A 681 31.03 -11.26 -13.79
CA ASN A 681 30.64 -11.60 -12.43
C ASN A 681 31.50 -10.89 -11.39
N ASN A 682 30.98 -10.74 -10.15
CA ASN A 682 31.73 -10.20 -9.03
C ASN A 682 31.50 -11.06 -7.78
N SER A 683 32.49 -11.84 -7.39
CA SER A 683 32.42 -12.71 -6.20
C SER A 683 32.50 -11.95 -4.87
N ASN A 684 32.86 -10.67 -4.88
CA ASN A 684 33.04 -9.84 -3.69
C ASN A 684 31.79 -9.07 -3.29
N ILE A 685 30.67 -9.21 -4.03
CA ILE A 685 29.41 -8.55 -3.63
C ILE A 685 28.96 -9.03 -2.26
N THR A 686 28.46 -8.07 -1.46
CA THR A 686 27.99 -8.30 -0.11
C THR A 686 26.78 -7.42 0.19
N TRP A 687 26.32 -7.44 1.41
CA TRP A 687 25.15 -6.73 1.92
C TRP A 687 25.23 -5.21 1.72
N GLU A 688 24.15 -4.60 1.22
CA GLU A 688 23.92 -3.19 1.45
C GLU A 688 23.67 -2.97 2.94
N THR A 689 24.15 -1.88 3.51
CA THR A 689 24.08 -1.61 4.94
C THR A 689 23.47 -0.25 5.23
N THR A 690 22.37 -0.26 5.96
CA THR A 690 21.71 0.97 6.44
C THR A 690 22.02 1.19 7.91
N LYS A 691 22.55 2.37 8.27
CA LYS A 691 22.74 2.87 9.63
C LYS A 691 21.71 3.96 9.87
N GLU A 692 20.99 3.88 10.98
CA GLU A 692 19.95 4.86 11.30
C GLU A 692 20.07 5.31 12.76
N LEU A 693 19.95 6.62 12.96
CA LEU A 693 19.77 7.29 14.25
C LEU A 693 18.36 7.87 14.26
N ASP A 694 17.60 7.63 15.32
CA ASP A 694 16.29 8.21 15.55
C ASP A 694 16.24 8.82 16.96
N LEU A 695 15.72 10.05 17.07
CA LEU A 695 15.53 10.78 18.32
C LEU A 695 14.12 11.35 18.35
N GLY A 696 13.35 11.02 19.36
CA GLY A 696 11.97 11.46 19.42
C GLY A 696 11.45 11.69 20.84
N PHE A 697 10.27 12.28 20.89
CA PHE A 697 9.50 12.38 22.14
C PHE A 697 8.01 12.14 21.87
N ASP A 698 7.33 11.62 22.90
CA ASP A 698 5.88 11.48 22.92
C ASP A 698 5.35 12.22 24.15
N ALA A 699 4.36 13.10 23.98
CA ALA A 699 3.75 13.90 25.04
C ALA A 699 2.22 13.84 24.98
N GLY A 700 1.57 13.71 26.16
CA GLY A 700 0.12 13.74 26.34
C GLY A 700 -0.25 14.80 27.37
N PHE A 701 -1.30 15.59 27.09
CA PHE A 701 -1.70 16.73 27.88
C PHE A 701 -3.19 16.67 28.26
N LYS A 702 -3.55 17.10 29.51
CA LYS A 702 -4.91 17.28 30.01
C LYS A 702 -5.78 16.03 29.82
N ASN A 703 -5.40 14.91 30.47
CA ASN A 703 -6.04 13.61 30.32
C ASN A 703 -5.98 13.09 28.89
N ASN A 704 -4.81 13.26 28.24
CA ASN A 704 -4.54 12.89 26.83
C ASN A 704 -5.48 13.54 25.81
N LEU A 705 -6.10 14.68 26.17
CA LEU A 705 -6.90 15.48 25.25
C LEU A 705 -6.09 15.89 24.02
N VAL A 706 -4.82 16.24 24.23
CA VAL A 706 -3.86 16.56 23.16
C VAL A 706 -2.67 15.61 23.26
N ASN A 707 -2.34 14.96 22.14
CA ASN A 707 -1.19 14.07 22.03
C ASN A 707 -0.26 14.58 20.93
N VAL A 708 1.04 14.64 21.22
CA VAL A 708 2.08 15.07 20.30
C VAL A 708 3.15 14.01 20.22
N SER A 709 3.58 13.66 19.00
CA SER A 709 4.76 12.84 18.76
C SER A 709 5.67 13.55 17.77
N PHE A 710 6.95 13.51 18.05
CA PHE A 710 8.00 14.12 17.22
C PHE A 710 9.14 13.12 17.05
N ASP A 711 9.67 13.00 15.82
CA ASP A 711 10.85 12.21 15.49
C ASP A 711 11.79 13.02 14.58
N TYR A 712 13.07 12.95 14.86
CA TYR A 712 14.16 13.32 13.96
C TYR A 712 14.94 12.06 13.62
N TYR A 713 15.22 11.81 12.33
CA TYR A 713 16.00 10.68 11.88
C TYR A 713 17.11 11.07 10.92
N ASP A 714 18.19 10.29 10.97
CA ASP A 714 19.31 10.32 10.02
C ASP A 714 19.62 8.89 9.59
N ARG A 715 19.27 8.57 8.35
CA ARG A 715 19.40 7.25 7.74
C ARG A 715 20.44 7.30 6.63
N TYR A 716 21.51 6.55 6.78
CA TYR A 716 22.61 6.44 5.84
C TYR A 716 22.75 5.01 5.35
N THR A 717 22.55 4.78 4.04
CA THR A 717 22.77 3.48 3.39
C THR A 717 24.09 3.52 2.64
N ASP A 718 24.95 2.58 2.98
CA ASP A 718 26.29 2.40 2.39
C ASP A 718 26.37 1.04 1.69
N ASN A 719 27.41 0.85 0.87
CA ASN A 719 27.62 -0.37 0.11
C ASN A 719 26.43 -0.71 -0.81
N ILE A 720 25.73 0.28 -1.32
CA ILE A 720 24.62 0.07 -2.26
C ILE A 720 25.18 -0.59 -3.53
N LEU A 721 24.49 -1.64 -3.98
CA LEU A 721 24.85 -2.35 -5.19
C LEU A 721 24.53 -1.49 -6.41
N ALA A 722 25.57 -1.17 -7.18
CA ALA A 722 25.46 -0.36 -8.39
C ALA A 722 26.36 -0.91 -9.50
N VAL A 723 25.96 -0.69 -10.75
CA VAL A 723 26.79 -1.04 -11.92
C VAL A 723 27.97 -0.07 -11.97
N VAL A 724 29.20 -0.64 -11.97
CA VAL A 724 30.42 0.15 -12.09
C VAL A 724 30.88 0.11 -13.54
N PRO A 725 30.94 1.25 -14.24
CA PRO A 725 31.32 1.29 -15.66
C PRO A 725 32.70 0.68 -15.90
N VAL A 726 32.81 -0.10 -16.95
CA VAL A 726 34.06 -0.68 -17.46
C VAL A 726 34.32 -0.19 -18.87
N SER A 727 35.58 -0.26 -19.31
CA SER A 727 35.91 0.07 -20.67
C SER A 727 35.17 -0.85 -21.67
N LEU A 728 34.68 -0.29 -22.77
CA LEU A 728 34.06 -1.08 -23.86
C LEU A 728 34.99 -2.15 -24.43
N LEU A 729 36.30 -1.96 -24.29
CA LEU A 729 37.29 -2.95 -24.68
C LEU A 729 37.29 -4.21 -23.81
N PHE A 730 36.60 -4.15 -22.66
CA PHE A 730 36.47 -5.31 -21.77
C PHE A 730 35.61 -6.44 -22.39
N GLY A 731 34.74 -6.11 -23.35
CA GLY A 731 33.93 -7.08 -24.09
C GLY A 731 32.84 -7.80 -23.33
N LEU A 732 32.57 -7.41 -22.07
CA LEU A 732 31.47 -7.91 -21.24
C LEU A 732 30.73 -6.74 -20.66
N ASP A 733 29.45 -6.95 -20.35
CA ASP A 733 28.66 -6.01 -19.57
C ASP A 733 29.27 -5.77 -18.19
N ALA A 734 29.16 -4.55 -17.70
CA ALA A 734 29.73 -4.13 -16.43
C ALA A 734 29.16 -4.91 -15.24
N PRO A 735 30.02 -5.31 -14.27
CA PRO A 735 29.57 -6.01 -13.07
C PRO A 735 28.89 -5.08 -12.09
N VAL A 736 28.05 -5.65 -11.22
CA VAL A 736 27.51 -4.98 -10.05
C VAL A 736 28.54 -5.03 -8.91
N SER A 737 28.68 -3.93 -8.19
CA SER A 737 29.60 -3.81 -7.04
C SER A 737 28.98 -2.97 -5.92
N ASN A 738 29.48 -3.12 -4.69
CA ASN A 738 29.06 -2.32 -3.52
C ASN A 738 29.71 -0.93 -3.58
N ALA A 739 29.24 -0.04 -4.44
CA ALA A 739 29.89 1.22 -4.79
C ALA A 739 29.03 2.48 -4.53
N GLY A 740 27.73 2.32 -4.22
CA GLY A 740 26.82 3.45 -3.99
C GLY A 740 26.63 3.77 -2.52
N ALA A 741 26.22 5.01 -2.23
CA ALA A 741 25.74 5.44 -0.91
C ALA A 741 24.67 6.52 -1.01
N MET A 742 23.68 6.48 -0.10
CA MET A 742 22.54 7.39 -0.07
C MET A 742 22.19 7.78 1.37
N ARG A 743 21.71 9.00 1.56
CA ARG A 743 21.32 9.54 2.87
C ARG A 743 19.94 10.14 2.84
N ASN A 744 19.12 9.83 3.85
CA ASN A 744 17.83 10.45 4.11
C ASN A 744 17.85 11.06 5.51
N ARG A 745 17.47 12.33 5.63
CA ARG A 745 17.31 13.05 6.89
C ARG A 745 15.94 13.67 6.93
N GLY A 746 15.28 13.61 8.08
CA GLY A 746 13.97 14.20 8.16
C GLY A 746 13.44 14.38 9.55
N ILE A 747 12.26 14.97 9.59
CA ILE A 747 11.46 15.16 10.81
C ILE A 747 10.05 14.66 10.55
N GLU A 748 9.44 14.10 11.58
CA GLU A 748 8.05 13.67 11.58
C GLU A 748 7.36 14.29 12.79
N VAL A 749 6.17 14.86 12.59
CA VAL A 749 5.33 15.43 13.65
C VAL A 749 3.96 14.86 13.52
N SER A 750 3.35 14.42 14.61
CA SER A 750 1.93 14.10 14.68
C SER A 750 1.27 14.79 15.86
N LEU A 751 0.03 15.22 15.64
CA LEU A 751 -0.81 15.92 16.61
C LEU A 751 -2.18 15.25 16.63
N GLY A 752 -2.60 14.76 17.80
CA GLY A 752 -3.93 14.22 18.04
C GLY A 752 -4.70 15.07 19.04
N HIS A 753 -5.99 15.23 18.80
CA HIS A 753 -6.91 15.89 19.74
C HIS A 753 -8.21 15.11 19.80
N VAL A 754 -8.53 14.58 20.99
CA VAL A 754 -9.76 13.81 21.25
C VAL A 754 -10.56 14.53 22.31
N HIS A 755 -11.81 14.85 22.01
CA HIS A 755 -12.67 15.54 22.99
C HIS A 755 -14.15 15.19 22.81
N LYS A 756 -14.91 15.36 23.91
CA LYS A 756 -16.34 15.19 23.93
C LYS A 756 -17.00 16.46 24.43
N ILE A 757 -17.87 17.05 23.60
CA ILE A 757 -18.63 18.25 23.90
C ILE A 757 -20.12 17.91 23.83
N GLY A 758 -20.76 17.73 24.98
CA GLY A 758 -22.15 17.29 25.03
C GLY A 758 -22.35 15.92 24.37
N ASN A 759 -23.14 15.86 23.29
CA ASN A 759 -23.40 14.65 22.52
C ASN A 759 -22.45 14.47 21.30
N VAL A 760 -21.53 15.40 21.08
CA VAL A 760 -20.55 15.31 20.02
C VAL A 760 -19.24 14.78 20.60
N GLU A 761 -18.76 13.67 20.07
CA GLU A 761 -17.44 13.12 20.35
C GLU A 761 -16.63 13.19 19.05
N TYR A 762 -15.39 13.70 19.13
CA TYR A 762 -14.55 13.80 17.96
C TYR A 762 -13.09 13.46 18.27
N ASP A 763 -12.43 12.90 17.26
CA ASP A 763 -11.01 12.56 17.21
C ASP A 763 -10.42 13.19 15.94
N VAL A 764 -9.48 14.11 16.12
CA VAL A 764 -8.77 14.81 15.05
C VAL A 764 -7.30 14.42 15.12
N ASN A 765 -6.77 13.88 14.05
CA ASN A 765 -5.37 13.51 13.95
C ASN A 765 -4.75 14.15 12.70
N GLY A 766 -3.68 14.92 12.90
CA GLY A 766 -2.88 15.49 11.83
C GLY A 766 -1.44 15.03 11.91
N TYR A 767 -0.77 14.91 10.78
CA TYR A 767 0.67 14.66 10.74
C TYR A 767 1.33 15.39 9.57
N MET A 768 2.61 15.65 9.72
CA MET A 768 3.49 16.13 8.67
C MET A 768 4.84 15.43 8.79
N ALA A 769 5.41 15.06 7.65
CA ALA A 769 6.77 14.52 7.57
C ALA A 769 7.53 15.25 6.47
N TYR A 770 8.77 15.64 6.79
CA TYR A 770 9.72 16.21 5.84
C TYR A 770 10.91 15.25 5.71
N ASN A 771 11.28 14.91 4.47
CA ASN A 771 12.44 14.07 4.16
C ASN A 771 13.33 14.74 3.11
N LYS A 772 14.62 14.79 3.37
CA LYS A 772 15.63 15.24 2.41
C LYS A 772 16.51 14.07 2.00
N ASN A 773 16.37 13.67 0.74
CA ASN A 773 17.20 12.63 0.12
C ASN A 773 18.47 13.23 -0.48
N LYS A 774 19.59 12.50 -0.42
CA LYS A 774 20.86 12.88 -1.05
C LYS A 774 21.66 11.66 -1.45
N VAL A 775 22.13 11.61 -2.68
CA VAL A 775 23.13 10.66 -3.16
C VAL A 775 24.50 11.09 -2.61
N GLU A 776 25.16 10.22 -1.84
CA GLU A 776 26.48 10.50 -1.26
C GLU A 776 27.61 9.87 -2.10
N LYS A 777 27.33 8.73 -2.79
CA LYS A 777 28.24 8.07 -3.74
C LYS A 777 27.46 7.44 -4.88
N TYR A 778 27.92 7.63 -6.09
CA TYR A 778 27.38 6.94 -7.26
C TYR A 778 28.47 6.75 -8.35
N PRO A 779 28.80 5.49 -8.71
CA PRO A 779 29.94 5.20 -9.58
C PRO A 779 29.71 5.52 -11.07
N ASN A 780 28.45 5.75 -11.47
CA ASN A 780 28.06 5.98 -12.87
C ASN A 780 27.23 7.26 -13.00
N PRO A 781 27.82 8.47 -12.81
CA PRO A 781 27.08 9.73 -12.86
C PRO A 781 26.32 9.89 -14.18
N ASP A 782 25.03 10.23 -14.09
CA ASP A 782 24.15 10.46 -15.23
C ASP A 782 23.49 11.84 -15.09
N LYS A 783 23.67 12.70 -16.11
CA LYS A 783 23.09 14.03 -16.24
C LYS A 783 22.03 14.06 -17.35
N GLY A 784 21.23 13.00 -17.50
CA GLY A 784 20.07 12.97 -18.38
C GLY A 784 18.95 13.94 -17.93
N ASP A 785 17.73 13.70 -18.34
CA ASP A 785 16.56 14.49 -17.90
C ASP A 785 16.26 14.32 -16.40
N LYS A 786 16.81 13.28 -15.79
CA LYS A 786 16.88 13.04 -14.36
C LYS A 786 18.32 12.85 -13.94
N ILE A 787 18.75 13.62 -12.96
CA ILE A 787 20.12 13.56 -12.49
C ILE A 787 20.34 12.42 -11.51
N LYS A 788 21.37 11.62 -11.72
CA LYS A 788 21.87 10.58 -10.83
C LYS A 788 23.34 10.84 -10.55
N MET A 789 23.60 11.68 -9.57
CA MET A 789 24.96 12.14 -9.25
C MET A 789 25.07 12.50 -7.77
N GLU A 790 26.29 12.41 -7.24
CA GLU A 790 26.62 12.81 -5.87
C GLU A 790 26.22 14.26 -5.60
N GLY A 791 25.70 14.51 -4.41
CA GLY A 791 25.26 15.83 -3.96
C GLY A 791 23.77 16.12 -4.21
N TYR A 792 23.10 15.39 -5.11
CA TYR A 792 21.70 15.61 -5.52
C TYR A 792 20.77 14.59 -4.92
N ALA A 793 19.46 14.88 -4.90
CA ALA A 793 18.45 13.89 -4.59
C ALA A 793 18.29 12.92 -5.78
N TRP A 794 18.00 11.66 -5.48
CA TRP A 794 17.87 10.60 -6.49
C TRP A 794 16.76 10.91 -7.51
N ASP A 795 17.08 10.79 -8.79
CA ASP A 795 16.16 10.99 -9.92
C ASP A 795 15.52 12.39 -9.98
N SER A 796 16.15 13.44 -9.45
CA SER A 796 15.65 14.81 -9.58
C SER A 796 15.66 15.26 -11.04
N PHE A 797 14.64 16.00 -11.47
CA PHE A 797 14.60 16.59 -12.81
C PHE A 797 15.76 17.56 -13.03
N TYR A 798 16.40 17.43 -14.20
CA TYR A 798 17.57 18.20 -14.55
C TYR A 798 17.43 18.73 -15.98
N GLY A 799 17.41 20.04 -16.15
CA GLY A 799 17.12 20.69 -17.42
C GLY A 799 17.24 22.21 -17.37
N TYR A 800 16.67 22.88 -18.34
CA TYR A 800 16.77 24.33 -18.50
C TYR A 800 15.72 25.06 -17.65
N GLU A 801 16.12 26.17 -17.03
CA GLU A 801 15.21 27.10 -16.39
C GLU A 801 14.52 27.95 -17.47
N CYS A 802 13.19 27.77 -17.65
CA CYS A 802 12.39 28.55 -18.57
C CYS A 802 12.04 29.91 -17.95
N THR A 803 12.39 30.99 -18.61
CA THR A 803 12.16 32.39 -18.16
C THR A 803 11.00 33.06 -18.86
N GLY A 804 10.39 32.41 -19.85
CA GLY A 804 9.24 32.91 -20.60
C GLY A 804 9.25 32.50 -22.05
N ILE A 805 8.70 33.36 -22.91
CA ILE A 805 8.54 33.18 -24.35
C ILE A 805 9.17 34.37 -25.07
N PHE A 806 9.85 34.13 -26.17
CA PHE A 806 10.40 35.19 -27.03
C PHE A 806 9.28 36.01 -27.68
N MET A 807 9.31 37.33 -27.49
CA MET A 807 8.25 38.22 -27.96
C MET A 807 8.42 38.66 -29.43
N SER A 808 9.65 38.53 -30.00
CA SER A 808 9.94 38.87 -31.39
C SER A 808 11.11 38.03 -31.94
N ASP A 809 11.18 37.90 -33.25
CA ASP A 809 12.30 37.26 -33.95
C ASP A 809 13.60 38.05 -33.70
N GLU A 810 13.53 39.34 -33.54
CA GLU A 810 14.68 40.21 -33.21
C GLU A 810 15.22 39.90 -31.81
N GLU A 811 14.33 39.71 -30.81
CA GLU A 811 14.71 39.28 -29.46
C GLU A 811 15.37 37.91 -29.49
N ALA A 812 14.79 36.94 -30.19
CA ALA A 812 15.36 35.57 -30.31
C ALA A 812 16.74 35.59 -30.96
N LYS A 813 16.94 36.41 -32.01
CA LYS A 813 18.21 36.53 -32.74
C LYS A 813 19.32 37.17 -31.87
N ASN A 814 18.97 38.08 -30.96
CA ASN A 814 19.89 38.85 -30.13
C ASN A 814 20.07 38.25 -28.72
N SER A 815 19.48 37.11 -28.43
CA SER A 815 19.55 36.41 -27.11
C SER A 815 20.30 35.08 -27.25
N PRO A 816 20.84 34.55 -26.14
CA PRO A 816 21.32 33.18 -26.08
C PRO A 816 20.18 32.19 -26.40
N VAL A 817 20.41 31.27 -27.33
CA VAL A 817 19.44 30.25 -27.75
C VAL A 817 20.08 28.86 -27.83
N HIS A 818 19.29 27.82 -27.55
CA HIS A 818 19.73 26.42 -27.60
C HIS A 818 19.61 25.77 -28.99
N SER A 819 18.96 26.46 -29.93
CA SER A 819 18.72 25.97 -31.31
C SER A 819 18.59 27.14 -32.29
N ALA A 820 19.12 26.95 -33.50
CA ALA A 820 18.99 27.91 -34.60
C ALA A 820 17.54 28.09 -35.11
N TYR A 821 16.60 27.21 -34.71
CA TYR A 821 15.20 27.26 -35.12
C TYR A 821 14.32 28.13 -34.20
N VAL A 822 14.88 28.63 -33.10
CA VAL A 822 14.17 29.47 -32.12
C VAL A 822 13.76 30.82 -32.75
N LYS A 823 12.48 31.19 -32.59
CA LYS A 823 11.84 32.43 -33.09
C LYS A 823 10.86 33.00 -32.06
N ALA A 824 10.18 34.08 -32.44
CA ALA A 824 9.05 34.61 -31.68
C ALA A 824 8.05 33.49 -31.34
N GLY A 825 7.55 33.50 -30.13
CA GLY A 825 6.58 32.52 -29.64
C GLY A 825 7.21 31.22 -29.09
N ASP A 826 8.54 31.00 -29.16
CA ASP A 826 9.22 29.85 -28.63
C ASP A 826 9.69 30.07 -27.17
N LEU A 827 9.97 28.99 -26.44
CA LEU A 827 10.45 29.03 -25.07
C LEU A 827 11.82 29.68 -24.95
N LYS A 828 11.97 30.57 -23.95
CA LYS A 828 13.20 31.26 -23.59
C LYS A 828 13.81 30.61 -22.35
N PHE A 829 15.07 30.21 -22.42
CA PHE A 829 15.82 29.63 -21.33
C PHE A 829 16.87 30.59 -20.78
N LYS A 830 17.21 30.37 -19.50
CA LYS A 830 18.20 31.17 -18.80
C LYS A 830 19.61 30.67 -19.08
N ASP A 831 20.48 31.59 -19.48
CA ASP A 831 21.92 31.40 -19.51
C ASP A 831 22.43 31.48 -18.06
N GLN A 832 22.81 30.34 -17.48
CA GLN A 832 23.15 30.23 -16.06
C GLN A 832 24.60 30.67 -15.79
N ASN A 833 25.52 30.49 -16.72
CA ASN A 833 26.92 30.81 -16.63
C ASN A 833 27.28 32.13 -17.30
N ASN A 834 26.35 32.80 -18.04
CA ASN A 834 26.47 34.04 -18.77
C ASN A 834 27.57 34.00 -19.86
N ASP A 835 27.71 32.86 -20.57
CA ASP A 835 28.68 32.71 -21.65
C ASP A 835 28.11 33.10 -23.03
N GLY A 836 26.79 33.43 -23.09
CA GLY A 836 26.11 33.86 -24.33
C GLY A 836 25.57 32.68 -25.14
N LYS A 837 25.48 31.46 -24.59
CA LYS A 837 24.91 30.26 -25.19
C LYS A 837 23.92 29.62 -24.25
N ILE A 838 23.09 28.75 -24.80
CA ILE A 838 22.26 27.83 -24.00
C ILE A 838 22.68 26.42 -24.36
N ASP A 839 23.39 25.73 -23.45
CA ASP A 839 23.90 24.39 -23.67
C ASP A 839 23.82 23.51 -22.40
N ALA A 840 24.55 22.37 -22.34
CA ALA A 840 24.47 21.45 -21.24
C ALA A 840 24.94 22.05 -19.90
N GLU A 841 25.72 23.13 -19.91
CA GLU A 841 26.23 23.80 -18.70
C GLU A 841 25.18 24.69 -18.04
N ASP A 842 24.11 25.08 -18.78
CA ASP A 842 22.97 25.85 -18.26
C ASP A 842 21.87 25.00 -17.61
N ARG A 843 22.06 23.68 -17.59
CA ARG A 843 21.09 22.79 -16.96
C ARG A 843 21.23 22.83 -15.46
N VAL A 844 20.08 22.89 -14.78
CA VAL A 844 19.96 22.98 -13.31
C VAL A 844 18.94 21.96 -12.80
N VAL A 845 18.93 21.72 -11.50
CA VAL A 845 17.88 20.91 -10.86
C VAL A 845 16.57 21.70 -10.85
N LEU A 846 15.55 21.13 -11.49
CA LEU A 846 14.23 21.74 -11.66
C LEU A 846 13.25 21.36 -10.56
N GLY A 847 13.47 20.21 -9.91
CA GLY A 847 12.61 19.73 -8.83
C GLY A 847 12.76 18.23 -8.56
N ASN A 848 12.18 17.79 -7.43
CA ASN A 848 12.26 16.41 -6.97
C ASN A 848 11.13 15.56 -7.56
N THR A 849 11.44 14.33 -7.97
CA THR A 849 10.43 13.37 -8.41
C THR A 849 9.74 12.65 -7.24
N ILE A 850 10.35 12.68 -6.06
CA ILE A 850 9.85 12.09 -4.82
C ILE A 850 9.45 13.22 -3.88
N PRO A 851 8.25 13.18 -3.26
CA PRO A 851 7.82 14.24 -2.36
C PRO A 851 8.77 14.42 -1.19
N ASN A 852 9.23 15.63 -0.92
CA ASN A 852 9.97 15.95 0.30
C ASN A 852 9.03 16.14 1.50
N ILE A 853 7.80 16.58 1.28
CA ILE A 853 6.80 16.78 2.33
C ILE A 853 5.60 15.89 2.08
N THR A 854 5.22 15.14 3.11
CA THR A 854 3.95 14.39 3.16
C THR A 854 3.16 14.82 4.38
N TYR A 855 1.86 14.99 4.24
CA TYR A 855 0.99 15.39 5.34
C TYR A 855 -0.40 14.75 5.20
N GLY A 856 -1.06 14.60 6.32
CA GLY A 856 -2.42 14.05 6.37
C GLY A 856 -3.21 14.61 7.55
N PHE A 857 -4.52 14.58 7.40
CA PHE A 857 -5.46 15.03 8.41
C PHE A 857 -6.68 14.11 8.40
N ASN A 858 -7.04 13.61 9.58
CA ASN A 858 -8.17 12.69 9.76
C ASN A 858 -9.10 13.27 10.81
N LEU A 859 -10.38 13.31 10.51
CA LEU A 859 -11.46 13.70 11.40
C LEU A 859 -12.43 12.53 11.53
N ASN A 860 -12.61 12.03 12.76
CA ASN A 860 -13.67 11.11 13.14
C ASN A 860 -14.61 11.87 14.09
N MET A 861 -15.91 11.75 13.89
CA MET A 861 -16.90 12.42 14.74
C MET A 861 -18.10 11.49 14.95
N LYS A 862 -18.58 11.41 16.18
CA LYS A 862 -19.83 10.72 16.55
C LYS A 862 -20.82 11.75 17.12
N TYR A 863 -22.06 11.72 16.65
CA TYR A 863 -23.15 12.51 17.17
C TYR A 863 -24.40 11.65 17.32
N ARG A 864 -24.72 11.22 18.54
CA ARG A 864 -25.78 10.24 18.81
C ARG A 864 -25.53 8.96 17.99
N ASP A 865 -26.49 8.59 17.11
CA ASP A 865 -26.43 7.38 16.27
C ASP A 865 -25.70 7.61 14.93
N PHE A 866 -25.23 8.82 14.64
CA PHE A 866 -24.48 9.15 13.45
C PHE A 866 -22.98 9.13 13.71
N ASP A 867 -22.24 8.59 12.76
CA ASP A 867 -20.79 8.71 12.70
C ASP A 867 -20.36 9.37 11.38
N PHE A 868 -19.24 10.09 11.45
CA PHE A 868 -18.66 10.82 10.34
C PHE A 868 -17.16 10.59 10.31
N LEU A 869 -16.61 10.28 9.13
CA LEU A 869 -15.17 10.14 8.90
C LEU A 869 -14.78 10.96 7.67
N ALA A 870 -13.73 11.77 7.80
CA ALA A 870 -13.07 12.43 6.68
C ALA A 870 -11.55 12.26 6.79
N SER A 871 -10.92 11.80 5.72
CA SER A 871 -9.47 11.60 5.66
C SER A 871 -8.88 12.37 4.48
N PHE A 872 -7.86 13.16 4.75
CA PHE A 872 -7.12 13.94 3.76
C PHE A 872 -5.68 13.47 3.67
N GLN A 873 -5.18 13.44 2.45
CA GLN A 873 -3.75 13.21 2.14
C GLN A 873 -3.23 14.34 1.29
N GLY A 874 -2.01 14.80 1.57
CA GLY A 874 -1.31 15.75 0.76
C GLY A 874 0.17 15.43 0.63
N VAL A 875 0.74 15.89 -0.48
CA VAL A 875 2.18 15.90 -0.71
C VAL A 875 2.58 17.27 -1.22
N ALA A 876 3.81 17.70 -0.92
CA ALA A 876 4.36 18.95 -1.44
C ALA A 876 5.84 18.80 -1.79
N ASP A 877 6.35 19.77 -2.54
CA ASP A 877 7.70 19.75 -3.09
C ASP A 877 7.96 18.48 -3.92
N VAL A 878 7.09 18.26 -4.90
CA VAL A 878 7.16 17.16 -5.86
C VAL A 878 6.81 17.67 -7.25
N TYR A 879 7.52 17.18 -8.24
CA TYR A 879 7.36 17.57 -9.63
C TYR A 879 7.08 16.34 -10.50
N ARG A 880 6.32 16.54 -11.58
CA ARG A 880 5.96 15.50 -12.54
C ARG A 880 6.05 16.07 -13.95
N THR A 881 6.32 15.21 -14.91
CA THR A 881 6.14 15.49 -16.33
C THR A 881 4.93 14.72 -16.83
N VAL A 882 4.20 15.30 -17.75
CA VAL A 882 3.23 14.59 -18.58
C VAL A 882 3.98 13.96 -19.76
N ASP A 883 3.41 12.96 -20.41
CA ASP A 883 3.99 12.38 -21.61
C ASP A 883 4.18 13.43 -22.72
N THR A 884 5.23 13.25 -23.51
CA THR A 884 5.58 14.19 -24.59
C THR A 884 4.43 14.40 -25.57
N GLU A 885 3.73 13.34 -25.94
CA GLU A 885 2.63 13.40 -26.90
C GLU A 885 1.41 14.18 -26.36
N MET A 886 1.20 14.13 -25.03
CA MET A 886 0.12 14.88 -24.37
C MET A 886 0.51 16.31 -24.00
N MET A 887 1.81 16.57 -23.81
CA MET A 887 2.34 17.90 -23.50
C MET A 887 2.44 18.78 -24.76
N TRP A 888 2.82 18.17 -25.88
CA TRP A 888 3.00 18.83 -27.15
C TRP A 888 2.00 18.31 -28.17
N GLY A 889 0.98 19.06 -28.48
CA GLY A 889 0.01 18.71 -29.51
C GLY A 889 0.66 18.49 -30.88
N PHE A 890 0.05 17.68 -31.72
CA PHE A 890 0.39 17.44 -33.12
C PHE A 890 1.72 16.69 -33.37
N VAL A 891 2.40 16.20 -32.37
CA VAL A 891 3.61 15.39 -32.52
C VAL A 891 3.30 14.19 -33.42
N ASN A 892 4.03 14.05 -34.54
CA ASN A 892 3.78 13.00 -35.55
C ASN A 892 2.32 12.93 -36.04
N GLY A 893 1.63 14.07 -36.15
CA GLY A 893 0.23 14.14 -36.59
C GLY A 893 -0.79 13.66 -35.56
N GLN A 894 -0.40 13.58 -34.28
CA GLN A 894 -1.25 13.13 -33.19
C GLN A 894 -2.25 14.20 -32.72
N ASN A 895 -3.12 13.80 -31.81
CA ASN A 895 -4.14 14.68 -31.25
C ASN A 895 -3.53 15.80 -30.40
N ALA A 896 -4.33 16.79 -30.07
CA ALA A 896 -4.02 17.86 -29.14
C ALA A 896 -5.17 18.04 -28.15
N THR A 897 -4.86 18.57 -26.96
CA THR A 897 -5.85 18.84 -25.91
C THR A 897 -6.35 20.29 -25.98
N GLU A 898 -7.48 20.59 -25.34
CA GLU A 898 -8.04 21.95 -25.23
C GLU A 898 -7.07 22.93 -24.55
N ARG A 899 -6.08 22.46 -23.80
CA ARG A 899 -5.02 23.30 -23.20
C ARG A 899 -4.21 24.05 -24.26
N HIS A 900 -4.06 23.48 -25.46
CA HIS A 900 -3.34 24.11 -26.58
C HIS A 900 -4.10 25.27 -27.23
N LEU A 901 -5.36 25.49 -26.83
CA LEU A 901 -6.09 26.72 -27.21
C LEU A 901 -5.44 27.96 -26.55
N ASP A 902 -4.80 27.81 -25.39
CA ASP A 902 -4.02 28.86 -24.71
C ASP A 902 -2.55 28.88 -25.20
N ARG A 903 -2.36 28.91 -26.54
CA ARG A 903 -1.05 29.02 -27.18
C ARG A 903 -0.69 30.45 -27.49
N THR A 904 0.57 30.72 -27.64
CA THR A 904 1.09 32.00 -28.12
C THR A 904 0.87 32.13 -29.62
N ILE A 905 0.27 33.22 -30.06
CA ILE A 905 0.02 33.54 -31.47
C ILE A 905 1.07 34.51 -31.96
N VAL A 906 1.66 34.21 -33.13
CA VAL A 906 2.74 35.00 -33.74
C VAL A 906 2.29 35.47 -35.14
N GLU A 907 2.42 36.76 -35.39
CA GLU A 907 2.16 37.34 -36.71
C GLU A 907 3.37 38.23 -37.08
N ASN A 908 3.86 38.07 -38.31
CA ASN A 908 4.97 38.87 -38.84
C ASN A 908 6.21 38.92 -37.94
N GLY A 909 6.54 37.75 -37.29
CA GLY A 909 7.70 37.62 -36.43
C GLY A 909 7.56 38.32 -35.05
N ARG A 910 6.34 38.62 -34.61
CA ARG A 910 6.03 39.20 -33.28
C ARG A 910 4.86 38.48 -32.65
N VAL A 911 4.90 38.37 -31.35
CA VAL A 911 3.79 37.83 -30.55
C VAL A 911 2.66 38.86 -30.54
N THR A 912 1.50 38.45 -31.02
CA THR A 912 0.27 39.28 -31.00
C THR A 912 -0.63 38.90 -29.83
N GLN A 913 -0.57 37.66 -29.42
CA GLN A 913 -1.23 37.15 -28.22
C GLN A 913 -0.32 36.20 -27.47
N LEU A 914 0.01 36.53 -26.23
CA LEU A 914 0.79 35.65 -25.34
C LEU A 914 -0.14 34.63 -24.69
N GLY A 915 0.15 33.33 -24.84
CA GLY A 915 -0.50 32.23 -24.18
C GLY A 915 0.42 31.54 -23.17
N HIS A 916 -0.12 30.54 -22.45
CA HIS A 916 0.67 29.68 -21.57
C HIS A 916 1.61 28.75 -22.36
N PHE A 917 1.13 28.23 -23.50
CA PHE A 917 1.92 27.39 -24.41
C PHE A 917 2.70 28.22 -25.41
N PRO A 918 3.90 27.77 -25.86
CA PRO A 918 4.57 28.39 -26.99
C PRO A 918 3.72 28.27 -28.27
N ARG A 919 4.17 28.90 -29.36
CA ARG A 919 3.52 28.77 -30.66
C ARG A 919 3.43 27.29 -31.06
N ILE A 920 2.37 26.93 -31.79
CA ILE A 920 2.17 25.55 -32.27
C ILE A 920 3.20 25.21 -33.34
N LEU A 921 3.84 24.03 -33.18
CA LEU A 921 4.79 23.44 -34.12
C LEU A 921 4.41 21.98 -34.39
N ILE A 922 4.55 21.52 -35.62
CA ILE A 922 4.21 20.15 -36.02
C ILE A 922 5.44 19.24 -35.99
N ASN A 923 6.48 19.60 -36.76
CA ASN A 923 7.67 18.77 -36.97
C ASN A 923 8.88 19.24 -36.12
N GLN A 924 8.98 20.55 -35.85
CA GLN A 924 10.09 21.09 -35.09
C GLN A 924 9.95 20.75 -33.61
N SER A 925 11.06 20.35 -32.97
CA SER A 925 11.06 19.80 -31.60
C SER A 925 11.93 20.63 -30.62
N HIS A 926 12.43 21.79 -30.99
CA HIS A 926 13.37 22.58 -30.18
C HIS A 926 12.77 23.06 -28.85
N ASN A 927 11.44 23.24 -28.73
CA ASN A 927 10.76 23.54 -27.46
C ASN A 927 10.62 22.30 -26.56
N ARG A 928 10.88 21.09 -27.05
CA ARG A 928 10.61 19.81 -26.37
C ARG A 928 11.76 19.34 -25.45
N VAL A 929 12.65 20.24 -25.08
CA VAL A 929 13.79 19.93 -24.18
C VAL A 929 13.34 19.95 -22.73
N MET A 930 14.00 19.15 -21.90
CA MET A 930 13.71 19.11 -20.48
C MET A 930 13.95 20.47 -19.83
N SER A 931 12.91 21.02 -19.24
CA SER A 931 12.90 22.38 -18.71
C SER A 931 11.88 22.54 -17.57
N SER A 932 11.93 23.67 -16.87
CA SER A 932 10.95 24.02 -15.84
C SER A 932 9.52 24.20 -16.40
N PHE A 933 9.36 24.33 -17.72
CA PHE A 933 8.05 24.27 -18.38
C PHE A 933 7.45 22.87 -18.36
N LEU A 934 8.28 21.81 -18.49
CA LEU A 934 7.86 20.41 -18.47
C LEU A 934 7.80 19.84 -17.07
N ALA A 935 8.72 20.25 -16.18
CA ALA A 935 8.75 19.81 -14.79
C ALA A 935 7.72 20.61 -13.97
N MET A 936 6.47 20.15 -13.98
CA MET A 936 5.35 20.84 -13.36
C MET A 936 5.19 20.46 -11.89
N ASN A 937 4.80 21.44 -11.06
CA ASN A 937 4.52 21.20 -9.64
C ASN A 937 3.28 20.31 -9.48
N ALA A 938 3.49 19.12 -8.93
CA ALA A 938 2.47 18.10 -8.68
C ALA A 938 2.07 18.01 -7.19
N SER A 939 2.33 19.06 -6.39
CA SER A 939 1.83 19.14 -5.01
C SER A 939 0.30 19.14 -4.99
N TYR A 940 -0.28 18.41 -4.03
CA TYR A 940 -1.73 18.31 -3.91
C TYR A 940 -2.19 18.08 -2.48
N LEU A 941 -3.48 18.37 -2.23
CA LEU A 941 -4.27 17.92 -1.10
C LEU A 941 -5.53 17.23 -1.64
N ARG A 942 -5.79 15.99 -1.20
CA ARG A 942 -6.93 15.18 -1.65
C ARG A 942 -7.79 14.72 -0.49
N LEU A 943 -9.11 14.85 -0.61
CA LEU A 943 -10.07 14.15 0.24
C LEU A 943 -10.12 12.69 -0.20
N LYS A 944 -9.37 11.84 0.53
CA LYS A 944 -9.21 10.42 0.21
C LYS A 944 -10.44 9.60 0.57
N ASN A 945 -11.00 9.85 1.75
CA ASN A 945 -12.18 9.14 2.21
C ASN A 945 -13.13 10.10 2.91
N LEU A 946 -14.41 9.95 2.61
CA LEU A 946 -15.53 10.59 3.31
C LEU A 946 -16.57 9.51 3.59
N GLN A 947 -17.01 9.37 4.85
CA GLN A 947 -18.04 8.40 5.19
C GLN A 947 -19.02 9.02 6.20
N ILE A 948 -20.29 8.73 6.01
CA ILE A 948 -21.37 9.07 6.95
C ILE A 948 -22.14 7.80 7.25
N GLY A 949 -22.17 7.39 8.52
CA GLY A 949 -22.85 6.19 8.99
C GLY A 949 -24.02 6.54 9.93
N TYR A 950 -25.03 5.69 9.95
CA TYR A 950 -26.14 5.70 10.86
C TYR A 950 -26.32 4.34 11.51
N ASN A 951 -26.19 4.27 12.83
CA ASN A 951 -26.42 3.08 13.63
C ASN A 951 -27.91 2.97 13.98
N LEU A 952 -28.53 1.86 13.64
CA LEU A 952 -29.96 1.65 13.92
C LEU A 952 -30.21 1.56 15.43
N PRO A 953 -31.30 2.15 15.93
CA PRO A 953 -31.59 2.15 17.38
C PRO A 953 -31.92 0.75 17.90
N GLN A 954 -31.48 0.47 19.13
CA GLN A 954 -31.64 -0.83 19.81
C GLN A 954 -33.08 -1.32 19.87
N SER A 955 -34.06 -0.41 19.92
CA SER A 955 -35.48 -0.78 19.93
C SER A 955 -35.89 -1.49 18.62
N LEU A 956 -35.38 -1.06 17.48
CA LEU A 956 -35.61 -1.71 16.19
C LEU A 956 -34.84 -3.02 16.09
N LEU A 957 -33.57 -3.03 16.51
CA LEU A 957 -32.68 -4.19 16.41
C LEU A 957 -33.22 -5.41 17.19
N LYS A 958 -33.77 -5.19 18.41
CA LYS A 958 -34.35 -6.25 19.20
C LYS A 958 -35.54 -6.94 18.50
N SER A 959 -36.35 -6.17 17.72
CA SER A 959 -37.51 -6.73 17.02
C SER A 959 -37.12 -7.64 15.84
N ILE A 960 -35.89 -7.48 15.29
CA ILE A 960 -35.36 -8.26 14.16
C ILE A 960 -34.21 -9.18 14.58
N HIS A 961 -33.98 -9.37 15.89
CA HIS A 961 -32.98 -10.26 16.49
C HIS A 961 -31.54 -9.95 16.01
N LEU A 962 -31.21 -8.68 15.87
CA LEU A 962 -29.85 -8.24 15.55
C LEU A 962 -29.23 -7.53 16.77
N ASN A 963 -27.92 -7.72 16.96
CA ASN A 963 -27.16 -7.02 17.97
C ASN A 963 -26.78 -5.60 17.52
N ARG A 964 -26.37 -5.46 16.25
CA ARG A 964 -26.01 -4.19 15.63
C ARG A 964 -26.37 -4.18 14.16
N ALA A 965 -26.81 -3.03 13.64
CA ALA A 965 -26.89 -2.76 12.21
C ALA A 965 -26.52 -1.29 11.96
N ARG A 966 -25.64 -1.06 11.02
CA ARG A 966 -25.17 0.26 10.59
C ARG A 966 -25.27 0.39 9.08
N LEU A 967 -25.95 1.43 8.61
CA LEU A 967 -26.02 1.81 7.20
C LEU A 967 -25.07 2.99 6.97
N TYR A 968 -24.31 2.98 5.89
CA TYR A 968 -23.42 4.10 5.60
C TYR A 968 -23.35 4.43 4.10
N VAL A 969 -23.01 5.67 3.82
CA VAL A 969 -22.60 6.14 2.50
C VAL A 969 -21.15 6.58 2.56
N SER A 970 -20.40 6.29 1.52
CA SER A 970 -18.99 6.67 1.48
C SER A 970 -18.54 7.10 0.09
N GLY A 971 -17.48 7.91 0.07
CA GLY A 971 -16.84 8.36 -1.14
C GLY A 971 -15.32 8.33 -0.99
N GLN A 972 -14.64 7.93 -2.08
CA GLN A 972 -13.19 7.87 -2.13
C GLN A 972 -12.66 8.78 -3.25
N ASN A 973 -11.52 9.47 -3.01
CA ASN A 973 -10.86 10.37 -3.98
C ASN A 973 -11.77 11.48 -4.53
N LEU A 974 -12.65 12.05 -3.69
CA LEU A 974 -13.72 12.94 -4.12
C LEU A 974 -13.24 14.30 -4.66
N PHE A 975 -12.27 14.92 -3.99
CA PHE A 975 -11.75 16.24 -4.35
C PHE A 975 -10.23 16.27 -4.28
N THR A 976 -9.60 16.92 -5.28
CA THR A 976 -8.14 17.12 -5.34
C THR A 976 -7.84 18.59 -5.60
N PHE A 977 -7.16 19.22 -4.65
CA PHE A 977 -6.64 20.59 -4.78
C PHE A 977 -5.19 20.52 -5.22
N THR A 978 -4.86 21.06 -6.39
CA THR A 978 -3.51 21.04 -6.97
C THR A 978 -3.35 22.12 -8.02
N LYS A 979 -2.11 22.51 -8.31
CA LYS A 979 -1.74 23.34 -9.45
C LYS A 979 -1.36 22.52 -10.70
N PHE A 980 -1.33 21.19 -10.57
CA PHE A 980 -1.06 20.28 -11.70
C PHE A 980 -2.23 20.36 -12.71
N PRO A 981 -1.98 20.20 -14.01
CA PRO A 981 -3.02 20.36 -15.04
C PRO A 981 -4.26 19.49 -14.79
N ASN A 982 -5.46 20.04 -15.04
CA ASN A 982 -6.72 19.36 -14.71
C ASN A 982 -6.98 18.08 -15.52
N ASP A 983 -6.33 17.92 -16.66
CA ASP A 983 -6.43 16.74 -17.51
C ASP A 983 -5.75 15.51 -16.91
N PHE A 984 -4.84 15.69 -15.94
CA PHE A 984 -3.99 14.63 -15.40
C PHE A 984 -4.06 14.58 -13.88
N ASP A 985 -3.93 13.39 -13.34
CA ASP A 985 -3.85 13.21 -11.90
C ASP A 985 -2.42 13.46 -11.39
N PRO A 986 -2.22 14.24 -10.30
CA PRO A 986 -0.88 14.52 -9.76
C PRO A 986 -0.17 13.30 -9.15
N GLU A 987 -0.88 12.18 -8.89
CA GLU A 987 -0.29 10.93 -8.40
C GLU A 987 0.28 10.05 -9.52
N VAL A 988 -0.05 10.30 -10.79
CA VAL A 988 0.43 9.45 -11.89
C VAL A 988 1.95 9.41 -11.96
N LYS A 989 2.47 8.32 -12.47
CA LYS A 989 3.91 8.16 -12.72
C LYS A 989 4.38 9.21 -13.72
N SER A 990 5.50 9.84 -13.42
CA SER A 990 6.10 10.86 -14.30
C SER A 990 6.39 10.31 -15.70
N GLY A 991 5.98 11.03 -16.73
CA GLY A 991 6.10 10.63 -18.13
C GLY A 991 5.01 9.71 -18.67
N SER A 992 4.01 9.34 -17.85
CA SER A 992 2.94 8.41 -18.26
C SER A 992 1.53 9.02 -18.23
N GLY A 993 1.41 10.34 -18.06
CA GLY A 993 0.15 11.02 -17.83
C GLY A 993 -0.95 10.83 -18.89
N GLY A 994 -0.60 10.46 -20.14
CA GLY A 994 -1.55 10.10 -21.17
C GLY A 994 -1.76 8.60 -21.38
N TYR A 995 -0.93 7.76 -20.72
CA TYR A 995 -0.83 6.32 -20.96
C TYR A 995 -1.28 5.47 -19.75
N SER A 996 -1.80 6.10 -18.73
CA SER A 996 -2.25 5.40 -17.53
C SER A 996 -3.76 5.30 -17.50
N TYR A 997 -4.25 4.17 -17.01
CA TYR A 997 -5.64 4.05 -16.61
C TYR A 997 -5.93 5.14 -15.55
N PRO A 998 -7.00 5.95 -15.68
CA PRO A 998 -7.23 7.07 -14.78
C PRO A 998 -7.49 6.62 -13.35
N GLN A 999 -7.08 7.45 -12.39
CA GLN A 999 -7.49 7.28 -10.99
C GLN A 999 -9.02 7.38 -10.89
N VAL A 1000 -9.59 6.59 -9.97
CA VAL A 1000 -11.04 6.50 -9.78
C VAL A 1000 -11.50 7.15 -8.50
N ALA A 1001 -12.61 7.87 -8.57
CA ALA A 1001 -13.46 8.20 -7.43
C ALA A 1001 -14.50 7.09 -7.28
N ILE A 1002 -14.76 6.63 -6.05
CA ILE A 1002 -15.74 5.59 -5.75
C ILE A 1002 -16.83 6.19 -4.87
N TYR A 1003 -18.09 5.98 -5.24
CA TYR A 1003 -19.27 6.33 -4.45
C TYR A 1003 -19.96 5.04 -4.04
N SER A 1004 -20.19 4.82 -2.76
CA SER A 1004 -20.75 3.54 -2.29
C SER A 1004 -21.78 3.70 -1.18
N ILE A 1005 -22.64 2.70 -1.09
CA ILE A 1005 -23.58 2.50 0.01
C ILE A 1005 -23.26 1.14 0.62
N GLY A 1006 -23.15 1.08 1.95
CA GLY A 1006 -22.80 -0.15 2.64
C GLY A 1006 -23.61 -0.41 3.88
N LEU A 1007 -23.54 -1.66 4.34
CA LEU A 1007 -24.28 -2.20 5.46
C LEU A 1007 -23.37 -3.09 6.30
N ASP A 1008 -23.32 -2.83 7.62
CA ASP A 1008 -22.64 -3.66 8.61
C ASP A 1008 -23.69 -4.25 9.55
N ILE A 1009 -23.72 -5.57 9.73
CA ILE A 1009 -24.66 -6.29 10.59
C ILE A 1009 -23.88 -7.19 11.55
N THR A 1010 -24.30 -7.21 12.82
CA THR A 1010 -23.85 -8.18 13.84
C THR A 1010 -25.07 -8.91 14.38
N PHE A 1011 -25.02 -10.24 14.30
CA PHE A 1011 -26.08 -11.16 14.75
C PHE A 1011 -25.86 -11.60 16.19
#